data_4c0182899746a49b73a0d5e841bd523a
#
_entry.id   4c0182899746a49b73a0d5e841bd523a
#
_cell.length_a   1.000
_cell.length_b   1.000
_cell.length_c   1.000
_cell.angle_alpha   90.00
_cell.angle_beta   90.00
_cell.angle_gamma   90.00
#
_symmetry.space_group_name_H-M   'P 1'
#
loop_
_entity.id
_entity.type
_entity.pdbx_description
1 polymer ?
#
loop_
_entity_poly.entity_id
_entity_poly.type
_entity_poly.pdbx_seq_one_letter_code
_entity_poly.pdbx_strand_id
1 'polypeptide(L)'
;MGSEMCIRDSINGMPVIHMELKKSGVSIKQACNQIEKYAAEGIFTGLFSLVQIFVAMNPEETVYFANPGPEGQFNPSYYFHWADFYNEPMNDWKDVTTALLSIPMAHMLVGFYTVADGSDGILKVMRSYQYYAASKISDAVSKAKWENDQQRGGYIWHTTGSGKTMTSFKSAQLIASSKDADKVIFLMDRIELGTQSLKEYRNFAEENEEVQATENTDVLVDKLKSISPSDTLIVTSIQKMSNIKDDAQNKLNPNDIALINAKRLVFIVDECHRSTFGDMMQTIKHTFPKALFFGFTGTPIQGENQKKMSTTATVFGNELHRYSIADGIRDHNVLGFDPYKVLTFKDSDLRKAVALEKAKAYSVDEALADPQKSKVFYKYLNLPMAGGKDALGEEIKGIEDYIPNTQYEGEEHQKAVVEDICENWQTQSRNSKFHAIFATSSIPEAIQYYKRFREAAPWLKVTALFDPNIDNNGKGVTKEEGLKEIVEDYNARYGQDFSIPTFAKMKKDIAARLAHKLPYQRIERTPEKQLDLLIVVDQMLTGFDSKWINTLYLDKVLQYENLIQAFSRTNRLFGDDKQFGTIKYYRRPHTMEKNIADAVKEYSGNKPFGLFVDKLDKNVEKLNALYAEIKDLFVSAGIEEFSQIPADMAERKKFADLFQSFNENLEAAKVQGFEWDKPIVIVNEDTDEKTELHADFDERAFKVLALRYKELFTPNPDGGENDPDDDVPYAVNSYLTTIDTADIDTDYMNSRFEKYLKIFYQEGAEAEAIHQAETELHKTFATLSQEEQKYANIFLHDIQSGAVVPQPGKTLREYIAEYIAQKQNDQIHKVAEVFGLDEKKLRAFMRANITEANINEFGRFDDLKATVDKAKAKAYFEAIEGTKLIPPKVPVKYDKLLREFIVSGGFDLKMPKES
;
A
#
# COMPACT_ATOMS: atom_id res chain seq x y z
N MET A 1 -13.14 7.29 35.86
CA MET A 1 -12.06 6.48 36.46
C MET A 1 -10.92 6.54 35.49
N GLY A 2 -9.80 7.16 35.88
CA GLY A 2 -8.65 7.35 35.00
C GLY A 2 -8.14 6.02 34.48
N SER A 3 -7.77 6.02 33.19
CA SER A 3 -7.06 4.92 32.56
C SER A 3 -5.75 4.72 33.31
N GLU A 4 -5.61 3.62 34.04
CA GLU A 4 -4.34 3.26 34.62
C GLU A 4 -3.39 2.85 33.51
N MET A 5 -2.37 3.66 33.28
CA MET A 5 -1.26 3.33 32.36
C MET A 5 -0.51 2.14 32.93
N CYS A 6 -0.69 0.96 32.36
CA CYS A 6 0.01 -0.25 32.78
C CYS A 6 1.38 -0.34 32.13
N ILE A 7 2.43 0.09 32.79
CA ILE A 7 3.81 -0.21 32.44
C ILE A 7 4.12 -1.60 32.97
N ARG A 8 4.18 -2.61 32.11
CA ARG A 8 4.33 -4.00 32.58
C ARG A 8 5.76 -4.50 32.57
N ASP A 9 6.60 -4.11 31.62
CA ASP A 9 7.96 -4.64 31.53
C ASP A 9 9.00 -3.54 31.76
N SER A 10 9.66 -3.63 32.90
CA SER A 10 10.82 -2.81 33.19
C SER A 10 12.05 -3.67 33.38
N ILE A 11 13.17 -3.27 32.84
CA ILE A 11 14.48 -3.86 33.07
C ILE A 11 15.18 -2.99 34.13
N ASN A 12 15.40 -3.52 35.32
CA ASN A 12 15.99 -2.77 36.43
C ASN A 12 15.25 -1.45 36.77
N GLY A 13 13.92 -1.43 36.62
CA GLY A 13 13.10 -0.24 36.85
C GLY A 13 13.01 0.73 35.67
N MET A 14 13.66 0.44 34.54
CA MET A 14 13.54 1.23 33.28
C MET A 14 12.40 0.69 32.45
N PRO A 15 11.39 1.50 32.06
CA PRO A 15 10.28 1.06 31.24
C PRO A 15 10.76 0.81 29.79
N VAL A 16 10.48 -0.38 29.25
CA VAL A 16 10.91 -0.77 27.89
C VAL A 16 9.75 -1.15 26.98
N ILE A 17 8.61 -1.57 27.57
CA ILE A 17 7.37 -1.87 26.87
C ILE A 17 6.21 -1.13 27.55
N HIS A 18 5.41 -0.41 26.77
CA HIS A 18 4.16 0.17 27.22
C HIS A 18 2.98 -0.61 26.63
N MET A 19 2.02 -0.95 27.52
CA MET A 19 0.83 -1.70 27.12
C MET A 19 -0.44 -0.90 27.43
N GLU A 20 -1.28 -0.74 26.43
CA GLU A 20 -2.61 -0.15 26.57
C GLU A 20 -3.68 -1.25 26.46
N LEU A 21 -4.56 -1.34 27.47
CA LEU A 21 -5.58 -2.38 27.57
C LEU A 21 -6.98 -1.81 27.36
N LYS A 22 -7.79 -2.51 26.57
CA LYS A 22 -9.21 -2.20 26.39
C LYS A 22 -10.09 -3.39 26.80
N LYS A 23 -11.35 -3.12 27.10
CA LYS A 23 -12.34 -4.16 27.42
C LYS A 23 -12.71 -4.94 26.16
N SER A 24 -13.27 -6.14 26.37
CA SER A 24 -13.92 -6.92 25.30
C SER A 24 -14.94 -6.10 24.54
N GLY A 25 -14.95 -6.23 23.22
CA GLY A 25 -15.84 -5.50 22.31
C GLY A 25 -15.41 -4.06 21.99
N VAL A 26 -14.33 -3.55 22.58
CA VAL A 26 -13.76 -2.25 22.23
C VAL A 26 -12.69 -2.44 21.16
N SER A 27 -12.76 -1.66 20.07
CA SER A 27 -11.80 -1.78 18.96
C SER A 27 -10.37 -1.54 19.44
N ILE A 28 -9.44 -2.37 18.97
CA ILE A 28 -8.01 -2.23 19.28
C ILE A 28 -7.43 -0.90 18.76
N LYS A 29 -8.02 -0.33 17.72
CA LYS A 29 -7.61 0.98 17.19
C LYS A 29 -7.73 2.09 18.23
N GLN A 30 -8.69 1.99 19.18
CA GLN A 30 -8.79 2.95 20.29
C GLN A 30 -7.57 2.91 21.21
N ALA A 31 -7.05 1.70 21.49
CA ALA A 31 -5.81 1.58 22.26
C ALA A 31 -4.62 2.18 21.51
N CYS A 32 -4.54 1.95 20.19
CA CYS A 32 -3.50 2.56 19.35
C CYS A 32 -3.60 4.09 19.35
N ASN A 33 -4.78 4.64 19.14
CA ASN A 33 -5.01 6.09 19.15
C ASN A 33 -4.68 6.72 20.51
N GLN A 34 -4.95 6.00 21.60
CA GLN A 34 -4.60 6.47 22.93
C GLN A 34 -3.09 6.51 23.17
N ILE A 35 -2.34 5.52 22.65
CA ILE A 35 -0.87 5.55 22.66
C ILE A 35 -0.35 6.74 21.86
N GLU A 36 -0.90 6.99 20.67
CA GLU A 36 -0.54 8.13 19.82
C GLU A 36 -0.82 9.47 20.51
N LYS A 37 -1.98 9.58 21.18
CA LYS A 37 -2.34 10.75 22.00
C LYS A 37 -1.33 10.99 23.11
N TYR A 38 -0.96 9.95 23.85
CA TYR A 38 0.05 10.03 24.93
C TYR A 38 1.41 10.48 24.39
N ALA A 39 1.81 10.00 23.22
CA ALA A 39 3.03 10.46 22.57
C ALA A 39 2.97 11.94 22.18
N ALA A 40 1.84 12.39 21.61
CA ALA A 40 1.61 13.79 21.24
C ALA A 40 1.56 14.71 22.47
N GLU A 41 1.09 14.23 23.61
CA GLU A 41 1.09 14.94 24.90
C GLU A 41 2.45 14.93 25.59
N GLY A 42 3.47 14.28 25.03
CA GLY A 42 4.83 14.25 25.56
C GLY A 42 5.02 13.33 26.78
N ILE A 43 4.14 12.34 26.96
CA ILE A 43 4.25 11.38 28.09
C ILE A 43 5.49 10.50 27.94
N PHE A 44 5.86 10.11 26.72
CA PHE A 44 7.04 9.30 26.44
C PHE A 44 8.33 10.14 26.39
N THR A 45 8.56 10.94 27.44
CA THR A 45 9.76 11.76 27.62
C THR A 45 10.49 11.41 28.93
N GLY A 46 11.71 11.89 29.10
CA GLY A 46 12.50 11.57 30.29
C GLY A 46 12.74 10.06 30.44
N LEU A 47 12.33 9.46 31.55
CA LEU A 47 12.49 8.02 31.79
C LEU A 47 11.66 7.18 30.82
N PHE A 48 10.48 7.65 30.41
CA PHE A 48 9.59 6.95 29.51
C PHE A 48 10.04 7.03 28.05
N SER A 49 11.04 7.83 27.69
CA SER A 49 11.66 7.78 26.36
C SER A 49 12.39 6.45 26.09
N LEU A 50 12.61 5.64 27.13
CA LEU A 50 13.22 4.30 27.03
C LEU A 50 12.22 3.24 26.54
N VAL A 51 10.93 3.54 26.45
CA VAL A 51 9.93 2.62 25.87
C VAL A 51 10.25 2.40 24.41
N GLN A 52 10.56 1.15 24.06
CA GLN A 52 10.92 0.75 22.70
C GLN A 52 9.75 0.17 21.91
N ILE A 53 8.83 -0.50 22.61
CA ILE A 53 7.71 -1.24 22.01
C ILE A 53 6.40 -0.82 22.67
N PHE A 54 5.41 -0.59 21.83
CA PHE A 54 4.02 -0.40 22.23
C PHE A 54 3.23 -1.66 21.97
N VAL A 55 2.30 -1.98 22.88
CA VAL A 55 1.36 -3.09 22.76
C VAL A 55 -0.03 -2.56 23.05
N ALA A 56 -0.94 -2.71 22.11
CA ALA A 56 -2.35 -2.45 22.28
C ALA A 56 -3.09 -3.79 22.33
N MET A 57 -3.91 -4.02 23.39
CA MET A 57 -4.53 -5.33 23.64
C MET A 57 -5.96 -5.19 24.14
N ASN A 58 -6.84 -6.01 23.61
CA ASN A 58 -8.11 -6.37 24.22
C ASN A 58 -8.21 -7.92 24.31
N PRO A 59 -9.26 -8.52 24.88
CA PRO A 59 -9.34 -9.98 24.99
C PRO A 59 -9.31 -10.75 23.66
N GLU A 60 -9.72 -10.14 22.57
CA GLU A 60 -9.89 -10.77 21.25
C GLU A 60 -8.79 -10.43 20.26
N GLU A 61 -8.00 -9.37 20.52
CA GLU A 61 -7.02 -8.87 19.55
C GLU A 61 -5.85 -8.20 20.23
N THR A 62 -4.66 -8.38 19.67
CA THR A 62 -3.44 -7.70 20.13
C THR A 62 -2.60 -7.25 18.95
N VAL A 63 -2.16 -6.00 18.97
CA VAL A 63 -1.14 -5.48 18.05
C VAL A 63 0.05 -4.93 18.80
N TYR A 64 1.23 -5.02 18.19
CA TYR A 64 2.47 -4.46 18.73
C TYR A 64 3.24 -3.70 17.65
N PHE A 65 3.98 -2.69 18.07
CA PHE A 65 4.75 -1.83 17.15
C PHE A 65 5.89 -1.13 17.90
N ALA A 66 6.90 -0.71 17.15
CA ALA A 66 8.02 0.02 17.71
C ALA A 66 7.65 1.48 18.01
N ASN A 67 8.27 2.06 19.05
CA ASN A 67 8.17 3.49 19.32
C ASN A 67 8.88 4.28 18.19
N PRO A 68 8.17 5.15 17.47
CA PRO A 68 8.77 5.95 16.40
C PRO A 68 9.72 7.05 16.91
N GLY A 69 9.77 7.29 18.23
CA GLY A 69 10.54 8.35 18.82
C GLY A 69 9.88 9.74 18.71
N PRO A 70 10.47 10.78 19.30
CA PRO A 70 9.86 12.10 19.44
C PRO A 70 9.68 12.84 18.11
N GLU A 71 10.48 12.52 17.10
CA GLU A 71 10.42 13.13 15.75
C GLU A 71 9.73 12.20 14.73
N GLY A 72 9.43 10.95 15.10
CA GLY A 72 8.80 9.94 14.28
C GLY A 72 7.29 10.10 14.21
N GLN A 73 6.69 9.59 13.13
CA GLN A 73 5.25 9.54 12.95
C GLN A 73 4.76 8.10 13.12
N PHE A 74 3.68 7.93 13.86
CA PHE A 74 2.98 6.65 13.92
C PHE A 74 2.45 6.26 12.53
N ASN A 75 2.63 4.99 12.19
CA ASN A 75 2.18 4.47 10.90
C ASN A 75 1.48 3.12 11.12
N PRO A 76 0.15 3.06 10.97
CA PRO A 76 -0.63 1.83 11.16
C PRO A 76 -0.15 0.63 10.32
N SER A 77 0.53 0.87 9.19
CA SER A 77 1.13 -0.21 8.39
C SER A 77 2.26 -0.96 9.11
N TYR A 78 2.73 -0.44 10.23
CA TYR A 78 3.74 -1.07 11.09
C TYR A 78 3.17 -1.59 12.41
N TYR A 79 1.85 -1.73 12.53
CA TYR A 79 1.17 -2.37 13.65
C TYR A 79 0.96 -3.85 13.31
N PHE A 80 1.57 -4.74 14.09
CA PHE A 80 1.66 -6.15 13.75
C PHE A 80 0.91 -7.01 14.75
N HIS A 81 0.24 -8.05 14.24
CA HIS A 81 -0.23 -9.16 15.06
C HIS A 81 0.89 -10.18 15.27
N TRP A 82 0.94 -10.78 16.44
CA TRP A 82 1.83 -11.91 16.68
C TRP A 82 1.22 -13.17 16.09
N ALA A 83 2.05 -14.04 15.53
CA ALA A 83 1.64 -15.33 15.00
C ALA A 83 2.55 -16.44 15.54
N ASP A 84 2.09 -17.68 15.43
CA ASP A 84 2.88 -18.85 15.76
C ASP A 84 3.95 -19.16 14.68
N PHE A 85 4.67 -20.26 14.87
CA PHE A 85 5.69 -20.72 13.93
C PHE A 85 5.14 -21.04 12.52
N TYR A 86 3.87 -21.38 12.41
CA TYR A 86 3.16 -21.68 11.16
C TYR A 86 2.45 -20.48 10.55
N ASN A 87 2.71 -19.30 11.09
CA ASN A 87 2.10 -18.00 10.72
C ASN A 87 0.59 -17.93 11.02
N GLU A 88 0.05 -18.77 11.90
CA GLU A 88 -1.33 -18.60 12.33
C GLU A 88 -1.43 -17.50 13.39
N PRO A 89 -2.26 -16.46 13.16
CA PRO A 89 -2.38 -15.33 14.07
C PRO A 89 -2.85 -15.75 15.46
N MET A 90 -2.18 -15.22 16.50
CA MET A 90 -2.58 -15.38 17.89
C MET A 90 -3.38 -14.15 18.31
N ASN A 91 -4.69 -14.31 18.50
CA ASN A 91 -5.60 -13.22 18.85
C ASN A 91 -6.00 -13.24 20.32
N ASP A 92 -6.15 -14.42 20.94
CA ASP A 92 -6.48 -14.53 22.37
C ASP A 92 -5.37 -13.93 23.25
N TRP A 93 -5.75 -13.03 24.17
CA TRP A 93 -4.81 -12.35 25.04
C TRP A 93 -3.96 -13.28 25.91
N LYS A 94 -4.47 -14.47 26.29
CA LYS A 94 -3.72 -15.45 27.09
C LYS A 94 -2.59 -16.06 26.28
N ASP A 95 -2.88 -16.41 25.02
CA ASP A 95 -1.88 -16.98 24.11
C ASP A 95 -0.81 -15.95 23.78
N VAL A 96 -1.20 -14.70 23.51
CA VAL A 96 -0.25 -13.60 23.26
C VAL A 96 0.58 -13.28 24.49
N THR A 97 -0.02 -13.24 25.69
CA THR A 97 0.76 -13.01 26.93
C THR A 97 1.77 -14.11 27.18
N THR A 98 1.46 -15.33 26.82
CA THR A 98 2.36 -16.48 27.00
C THR A 98 3.46 -16.50 25.91
N ALA A 99 3.11 -16.20 24.67
CA ALA A 99 4.03 -16.30 23.53
C ALA A 99 4.90 -15.03 23.38
N LEU A 100 4.28 -13.84 23.33
CA LEU A 100 4.96 -12.57 23.05
C LEU A 100 5.45 -11.86 24.31
N LEU A 101 4.61 -11.82 25.34
CA LEU A 101 4.84 -11.03 26.57
C LEU A 101 5.41 -11.86 27.72
N SER A 102 5.76 -13.12 27.51
CA SER A 102 6.55 -13.87 28.49
C SER A 102 7.90 -13.17 28.72
N ILE A 103 8.39 -13.19 29.94
CA ILE A 103 9.65 -12.50 30.25
C ILE A 103 10.81 -12.88 29.32
N PRO A 104 11.05 -14.17 28.99
CA PRO A 104 12.10 -14.51 28.04
C PRO A 104 11.89 -13.89 26.67
N MET A 105 10.67 -13.94 26.11
CA MET A 105 10.38 -13.45 24.78
C MET A 105 10.41 -11.91 24.72
N ALA A 106 9.80 -11.23 25.68
CA ALA A 106 9.81 -9.78 25.75
C ALA A 106 11.25 -9.22 25.83
N HIS A 107 12.10 -9.84 26.64
CA HIS A 107 13.52 -9.48 26.72
C HIS A 107 14.28 -9.75 25.42
N MET A 108 14.00 -10.89 24.73
CA MET A 108 14.61 -11.18 23.45
C MET A 108 14.16 -10.16 22.39
N LEU A 109 12.87 -9.82 22.36
CA LEU A 109 12.33 -8.87 21.38
C LEU A 109 12.97 -7.49 21.55
N VAL A 110 13.04 -6.97 22.76
CA VAL A 110 13.67 -5.68 23.07
C VAL A 110 15.19 -5.72 22.86
N GLY A 111 15.88 -6.74 23.34
CA GLY A 111 17.34 -6.79 23.34
C GLY A 111 17.96 -7.24 22.02
N PHE A 112 17.29 -8.12 21.27
CA PHE A 112 17.89 -8.79 20.13
C PHE A 112 17.09 -8.70 18.83
N TYR A 113 15.77 -8.46 18.88
CA TYR A 113 14.90 -8.48 17.70
C TYR A 113 14.23 -7.13 17.40
N THR A 114 14.79 -6.07 17.95
CA THR A 114 14.52 -4.69 17.56
C THR A 114 15.76 -4.13 16.85
N VAL A 115 15.57 -3.41 15.77
CA VAL A 115 16.64 -2.88 14.92
C VAL A 115 16.49 -1.36 14.85
N ALA A 116 17.58 -0.63 15.14
CA ALA A 116 17.65 0.80 14.87
C ALA A 116 18.01 0.99 13.40
N ASP A 117 17.16 1.66 12.62
CA ASP A 117 17.42 1.95 11.22
C ASP A 117 18.03 3.36 11.08
N GLY A 118 19.33 3.42 10.79
CA GLY A 118 20.06 4.68 10.61
C GLY A 118 19.63 5.47 9.36
N SER A 119 18.77 4.90 8.50
CA SER A 119 18.27 5.62 7.31
C SER A 119 17.17 6.65 7.63
N ASP A 120 16.37 6.36 8.65
CA ASP A 120 15.24 7.19 9.10
C ASP A 120 15.27 7.50 10.60
N GLY A 121 16.23 6.91 11.34
CA GLY A 121 16.40 7.12 12.78
C GLY A 121 15.33 6.45 13.64
N ILE A 122 14.56 5.51 13.09
CA ILE A 122 13.40 4.89 13.73
C ILE A 122 13.74 3.45 14.15
N LEU A 123 13.24 3.05 15.33
CA LEU A 123 13.27 1.65 15.76
C LEU A 123 12.27 0.81 14.94
N LYS A 124 12.70 -0.39 14.57
CA LYS A 124 11.89 -1.38 13.85
C LYS A 124 11.89 -2.69 14.62
N VAL A 125 10.74 -3.06 15.17
CA VAL A 125 10.57 -4.35 15.83
C VAL A 125 10.31 -5.43 14.79
N MET A 126 10.94 -6.60 14.95
CA MET A 126 10.74 -7.72 14.02
C MET A 126 9.35 -8.33 14.17
N ARG A 127 8.81 -8.76 13.05
CA ARG A 127 7.56 -9.52 12.99
C ARG A 127 7.79 -10.97 13.43
N SER A 128 6.75 -11.67 13.84
CA SER A 128 6.82 -13.05 14.31
C SER A 128 7.59 -13.98 13.37
N TYR A 129 7.26 -14.00 12.07
CA TYR A 129 7.92 -14.84 11.08
C TYR A 129 9.41 -14.49 10.90
N GLN A 130 9.79 -13.23 11.06
CA GLN A 130 11.19 -12.79 10.99
C GLN A 130 11.97 -13.30 12.22
N TYR A 131 11.34 -13.19 13.40
CA TYR A 131 11.87 -13.76 14.63
C TYR A 131 12.12 -15.26 14.51
N TYR A 132 11.11 -16.03 14.06
CA TYR A 132 11.25 -17.48 13.92
C TYR A 132 12.35 -17.87 12.92
N ALA A 133 12.44 -17.18 11.79
CA ALA A 133 13.46 -17.41 10.80
C ALA A 133 14.88 -17.16 11.35
N ALA A 134 15.09 -16.00 12.00
CA ALA A 134 16.39 -15.66 12.58
C ALA A 134 16.77 -16.59 13.74
N SER A 135 15.81 -16.95 14.60
CA SER A 135 16.02 -17.89 15.69
C SER A 135 16.40 -19.29 15.19
N LYS A 136 15.71 -19.79 14.14
CA LYS A 136 16.04 -21.10 13.55
C LYS A 136 17.42 -21.16 12.93
N ILE A 137 17.87 -20.08 12.28
CA ILE A 137 19.24 -19.98 11.75
C ILE A 137 20.24 -19.97 12.90
N SER A 138 20.04 -19.15 13.92
CA SER A 138 20.91 -19.09 15.10
C SER A 138 21.00 -20.45 15.80
N ASP A 139 19.86 -21.13 15.99
CA ASP A 139 19.78 -22.49 16.54
C ASP A 139 20.58 -23.51 15.69
N ALA A 140 20.47 -23.43 14.37
CA ALA A 140 21.19 -24.33 13.47
C ALA A 140 22.70 -24.12 13.58
N VAL A 141 23.16 -22.87 13.70
CA VAL A 141 24.59 -22.55 13.85
C VAL A 141 25.12 -23.00 15.22
N SER A 142 24.38 -22.76 16.30
CA SER A 142 24.79 -23.14 17.66
C SER A 142 24.90 -24.66 17.85
N LYS A 143 24.10 -25.43 17.09
CA LYS A 143 24.11 -26.91 17.10
C LYS A 143 25.05 -27.52 16.06
N ALA A 144 25.78 -26.73 15.30
CA ALA A 144 26.65 -27.16 14.23
C ALA A 144 27.85 -28.01 14.73
N LYS A 145 28.15 -29.07 14.01
CA LYS A 145 29.35 -29.93 14.24
C LYS A 145 30.42 -29.51 13.25
N TRP A 146 31.21 -28.51 13.59
CA TRP A 146 32.20 -27.87 12.72
C TRP A 146 33.33 -28.80 12.22
N GLU A 147 33.40 -30.00 12.76
CA GLU A 147 34.35 -31.02 12.36
C GLU A 147 33.89 -31.82 11.13
N ASN A 148 32.58 -31.79 10.86
CA ASN A 148 31.97 -32.55 9.76
C ASN A 148 32.03 -31.76 8.45
N ASP A 149 32.46 -32.45 7.40
CA ASP A 149 32.38 -31.96 6.04
C ASP A 149 30.94 -32.05 5.49
N GLN A 150 30.59 -31.14 4.60
CA GLN A 150 29.32 -31.13 3.87
C GLN A 150 28.04 -31.06 4.75
N GLN A 151 28.14 -30.50 5.95
CA GLN A 151 26.98 -30.24 6.74
C GLN A 151 26.09 -29.21 6.05
N ARG A 152 24.78 -29.37 6.24
CA ARG A 152 23.76 -28.49 5.60
C ARG A 152 23.21 -27.50 6.61
N GLY A 153 23.07 -26.23 6.18
CA GLY A 153 22.39 -25.19 6.95
C GLY A 153 20.88 -25.32 6.79
N GLY A 154 20.36 -24.72 5.76
CA GLY A 154 18.93 -24.70 5.45
C GLY A 154 18.55 -23.48 4.60
N TYR A 155 17.26 -23.32 4.34
CA TYR A 155 16.78 -22.12 3.66
C TYR A 155 15.53 -21.54 4.31
N ILE A 156 15.36 -20.24 4.10
CA ILE A 156 14.20 -19.45 4.51
C ILE A 156 13.40 -19.10 3.26
N TRP A 157 12.15 -19.50 3.26
CA TRP A 157 11.21 -19.12 2.23
C TRP A 157 10.35 -17.97 2.72
N HIS A 158 10.75 -16.74 2.43
CA HIS A 158 10.00 -15.53 2.74
C HIS A 158 9.68 -14.77 1.45
N THR A 159 8.40 -14.46 1.22
CA THR A 159 7.95 -13.77 0.01
C THR A 159 8.68 -12.44 -0.22
N THR A 160 8.68 -11.98 -1.45
CA THR A 160 9.24 -10.66 -1.80
C THR A 160 8.45 -9.56 -1.09
N GLY A 161 9.15 -8.64 -0.43
CA GLY A 161 8.50 -7.56 0.34
C GLY A 161 8.30 -7.85 1.83
N SER A 162 8.60 -9.06 2.29
CA SER A 162 8.51 -9.45 3.71
C SER A 162 9.64 -8.96 4.60
N GLY A 163 10.57 -8.14 4.08
CA GLY A 163 11.71 -7.65 4.87
C GLY A 163 12.85 -8.67 5.02
N LYS A 164 13.10 -9.51 4.01
CA LYS A 164 14.21 -10.51 3.99
C LYS A 164 15.55 -9.90 4.36
N THR A 165 15.88 -8.71 3.87
CA THR A 165 17.14 -8.02 4.14
C THR A 165 17.35 -7.79 5.64
N MET A 166 16.31 -7.31 6.34
CA MET A 166 16.39 -7.12 7.80
C MET A 166 16.49 -8.46 8.54
N THR A 167 15.76 -9.49 8.10
CA THR A 167 15.83 -10.84 8.70
C THR A 167 17.21 -11.46 8.54
N SER A 168 17.81 -11.36 7.34
CA SER A 168 19.13 -11.90 7.05
C SER A 168 20.24 -11.14 7.77
N PHE A 169 20.13 -9.80 7.86
CA PHE A 169 21.04 -8.98 8.66
C PHE A 169 20.99 -9.38 10.13
N LYS A 170 19.78 -9.45 10.71
CA LYS A 170 19.62 -9.78 12.12
C LYS A 170 20.12 -11.19 12.44
N SER A 171 19.90 -12.14 11.53
CA SER A 171 20.48 -13.49 11.65
C SER A 171 22.02 -13.44 11.68
N ALA A 172 22.62 -12.66 10.76
CA ALA A 172 24.07 -12.49 10.71
C ALA A 172 24.63 -11.81 11.98
N GLN A 173 23.95 -10.77 12.48
CA GLN A 173 24.33 -10.05 13.70
C GLN A 173 24.27 -10.97 14.92
N LEU A 174 23.20 -11.73 15.07
CA LEU A 174 23.05 -12.68 16.19
C LEU A 174 24.16 -13.72 16.21
N ILE A 175 24.51 -14.29 15.06
CA ILE A 175 25.61 -15.28 14.94
C ILE A 175 26.97 -14.64 15.24
N ALA A 176 27.20 -13.43 14.74
CA ALA A 176 28.46 -12.73 15.00
C ALA A 176 28.61 -12.36 16.48
N SER A 177 27.51 -11.92 17.12
CA SER A 177 27.50 -11.51 18.52
C SER A 177 27.60 -12.69 19.50
N SER A 178 26.99 -13.85 19.18
CA SER A 178 27.06 -15.07 19.99
C SER A 178 28.44 -15.75 19.95
N LYS A 179 29.28 -15.39 18.96
CA LYS A 179 30.56 -16.01 18.68
C LYS A 179 30.48 -17.51 18.34
N ASP A 180 29.33 -17.97 17.84
CA ASP A 180 29.16 -19.35 17.35
C ASP A 180 29.85 -19.57 16.02
N ALA A 181 30.17 -18.48 15.29
CA ALA A 181 30.95 -18.48 14.07
C ALA A 181 32.09 -17.46 14.13
N ASP A 182 33.22 -17.75 13.44
CA ASP A 182 34.35 -16.83 13.35
C ASP A 182 34.18 -15.83 12.20
N LYS A 183 33.44 -16.22 11.16
CA LYS A 183 33.09 -15.37 10.01
C LYS A 183 31.66 -15.62 9.56
N VAL A 184 30.96 -14.54 9.32
CA VAL A 184 29.62 -14.53 8.70
C VAL A 184 29.71 -13.78 7.39
N ILE A 185 29.50 -14.48 6.28
CA ILE A 185 29.66 -13.98 4.92
C ILE A 185 28.29 -13.85 4.26
N PHE A 186 27.90 -12.63 3.94
CA PHE A 186 26.69 -12.36 3.19
C PHE A 186 26.98 -12.32 1.70
N LEU A 187 26.41 -13.26 0.95
CA LEU A 187 26.61 -13.39 -0.50
C LEU A 187 25.44 -12.83 -1.28
N MET A 188 25.74 -11.95 -2.24
CA MET A 188 24.81 -11.33 -3.17
C MET A 188 25.14 -11.69 -4.62
N ASP A 189 24.11 -11.64 -5.49
CA ASP A 189 24.29 -11.99 -6.90
C ASP A 189 25.08 -10.93 -7.69
N ARG A 190 24.73 -9.67 -7.57
CA ARG A 190 25.30 -8.59 -8.38
C ARG A 190 25.84 -7.44 -7.54
N ILE A 191 26.92 -6.82 -8.03
CA ILE A 191 27.54 -5.65 -7.39
C ILE A 191 26.57 -4.48 -7.22
N GLU A 192 25.63 -4.28 -8.15
CA GLU A 192 24.63 -3.21 -8.06
C GLU A 192 23.57 -3.42 -6.95
N LEU A 193 23.10 -4.65 -6.80
CA LEU A 193 22.28 -5.05 -5.65
C LEU A 193 23.10 -5.02 -4.37
N GLY A 194 24.39 -5.37 -4.50
CA GLY A 194 25.38 -5.30 -3.43
C GLY A 194 25.50 -3.92 -2.78
N THR A 195 25.46 -2.85 -3.54
CA THR A 195 25.55 -1.50 -2.98
C THR A 195 24.28 -1.11 -2.21
N GLN A 196 23.10 -1.56 -2.64
CA GLN A 196 21.85 -1.30 -1.90
C GLN A 196 21.78 -2.13 -0.62
N SER A 197 21.98 -3.43 -0.70
CA SER A 197 21.94 -4.30 0.50
C SER A 197 23.08 -3.96 1.47
N LEU A 198 24.26 -3.60 0.97
CA LEU A 198 25.34 -3.11 1.82
C LEU A 198 24.97 -1.82 2.56
N LYS A 199 24.31 -0.88 1.86
CA LYS A 199 23.81 0.35 2.48
C LYS A 199 22.74 0.04 3.54
N GLU A 200 21.81 -0.86 3.24
CA GLU A 200 20.78 -1.30 4.19
C GLU A 200 21.41 -2.01 5.39
N TYR A 201 22.37 -2.89 5.18
CA TYR A 201 23.11 -3.53 6.28
C TYR A 201 23.86 -2.52 7.15
N ARG A 202 24.50 -1.51 6.56
CA ARG A 202 25.15 -0.42 7.31
C ARG A 202 24.18 0.44 8.06
N ASN A 203 22.97 0.66 7.53
CA ASN A 203 21.93 1.41 8.21
C ASN A 203 21.38 0.66 9.43
N PHE A 204 21.41 -0.67 9.42
CA PHE A 204 20.95 -1.51 10.53
C PHE A 204 22.05 -1.83 11.56
N ALA A 205 23.32 -1.60 11.20
CA ALA A 205 24.44 -1.83 12.10
C ALA A 205 24.51 -0.76 13.22
N GLU A 206 24.87 -1.18 14.41
CA GLU A 206 25.14 -0.25 15.53
C GLU A 206 26.42 0.55 15.28
N GLU A 207 26.60 1.70 15.95
CA GLU A 207 27.75 2.59 15.74
C GLU A 207 29.11 1.89 15.93
N ASN A 208 29.16 0.82 16.70
CA ASN A 208 30.36 0.02 16.97
C ASN A 208 30.49 -1.22 16.06
N GLU A 209 29.51 -1.49 15.21
CA GLU A 209 29.52 -2.64 14.29
C GLU A 209 30.01 -2.21 12.92
N GLU A 210 31.12 -2.79 12.46
CA GLU A 210 31.63 -2.53 11.13
C GLU A 210 31.16 -3.61 10.13
N VAL A 211 30.27 -3.20 9.21
CA VAL A 211 29.89 -4.03 8.05
C VAL A 211 30.90 -3.80 6.94
N GLN A 212 31.76 -4.78 6.70
CA GLN A 212 32.86 -4.68 5.76
C GLN A 212 32.46 -5.07 4.34
N ALA A 213 32.67 -4.17 3.39
CA ALA A 213 32.58 -4.47 1.97
C ALA A 213 33.94 -4.91 1.40
N THR A 214 33.92 -5.68 0.34
CA THR A 214 35.12 -6.10 -0.38
C THR A 214 35.20 -5.42 -1.75
N GLU A 215 36.31 -4.75 -2.04
CA GLU A 215 36.54 -4.10 -3.34
C GLU A 215 36.98 -5.10 -4.41
N ASN A 216 37.87 -6.02 -4.03
CA ASN A 216 38.42 -7.08 -4.89
C ASN A 216 38.58 -8.40 -4.13
N THR A 217 39.01 -9.44 -4.81
CA THR A 217 39.22 -10.80 -4.23
C THR A 217 40.37 -10.84 -3.22
N ASP A 218 41.41 -10.06 -3.40
CA ASP A 218 42.58 -10.07 -2.48
C ASP A 218 42.17 -9.47 -1.12
N VAL A 219 41.45 -8.34 -1.12
CA VAL A 219 40.88 -7.75 0.11
C VAL A 219 39.92 -8.73 0.79
N LEU A 220 39.14 -9.50 0.02
CA LEU A 220 38.22 -10.50 0.59
C LEU A 220 39.02 -11.60 1.31
N VAL A 221 40.08 -12.11 0.71
CA VAL A 221 40.92 -13.15 1.31
C VAL A 221 41.58 -12.65 2.60
N ASP A 222 42.10 -11.41 2.59
CA ASP A 222 42.71 -10.82 3.80
C ASP A 222 41.71 -10.68 4.94
N LYS A 223 40.49 -10.23 4.64
CA LYS A 223 39.40 -10.16 5.66
C LYS A 223 38.98 -11.55 6.15
N LEU A 224 38.92 -12.55 5.31
CA LEU A 224 38.61 -13.92 5.72
C LEU A 224 39.69 -14.52 6.63
N LYS A 225 40.97 -14.18 6.41
CA LYS A 225 42.09 -14.58 7.28
C LYS A 225 42.15 -13.79 8.59
N SER A 226 41.69 -12.53 8.58
CA SER A 226 41.75 -11.63 9.74
C SER A 226 41.12 -12.24 10.97
N ILE A 227 41.69 -11.93 12.13
CA ILE A 227 41.08 -12.26 13.45
C ILE A 227 40.42 -11.06 14.11
N SER A 228 40.42 -9.91 13.42
CA SER A 228 39.76 -8.71 13.94
C SER A 228 38.22 -8.91 14.07
N PRO A 229 37.62 -8.51 15.19
CA PRO A 229 36.17 -8.51 15.33
C PRO A 229 35.45 -7.69 14.25
N SER A 230 36.03 -6.59 13.76
CA SER A 230 35.49 -5.77 12.68
C SER A 230 35.34 -6.52 11.34
N ASP A 231 36.09 -7.61 11.14
CA ASP A 231 35.98 -8.43 9.95
C ASP A 231 35.16 -9.72 10.17
N THR A 232 34.34 -9.77 11.21
CA THR A 232 33.48 -10.93 11.48
C THR A 232 32.31 -10.97 10.48
N LEU A 233 31.66 -9.84 10.19
CA LEU A 233 30.59 -9.74 9.20
C LEU A 233 31.11 -9.14 7.89
N ILE A 234 31.09 -9.92 6.82
CA ILE A 234 31.63 -9.56 5.50
C ILE A 234 30.51 -9.63 4.47
N VAL A 235 30.36 -8.55 3.67
CA VAL A 235 29.42 -8.51 2.53
C VAL A 235 30.21 -8.58 1.23
N THR A 236 29.89 -9.54 0.37
CA THR A 236 30.58 -9.74 -0.90
C THR A 236 29.66 -10.32 -1.99
N SER A 237 30.10 -10.29 -3.25
CA SER A 237 29.36 -10.94 -4.34
C SER A 237 29.77 -12.42 -4.48
N ILE A 238 28.82 -13.23 -4.96
CA ILE A 238 29.07 -14.65 -5.24
C ILE A 238 30.21 -14.84 -6.25
N GLN A 239 30.36 -13.93 -7.24
CA GLN A 239 31.43 -13.98 -8.23
C GLN A 239 32.80 -13.83 -7.58
N LYS A 240 32.98 -12.85 -6.68
CA LYS A 240 34.24 -12.66 -5.96
C LYS A 240 34.55 -13.86 -5.08
N MET A 241 33.54 -14.41 -4.40
CA MET A 241 33.71 -15.56 -3.54
C MET A 241 34.05 -16.83 -4.32
N SER A 242 33.44 -17.05 -5.49
CA SER A 242 33.72 -18.20 -6.36
C SER A 242 35.08 -18.14 -7.05
N ASN A 243 35.74 -16.96 -7.09
CA ASN A 243 37.11 -16.81 -7.58
C ASN A 243 38.15 -17.32 -6.59
N ILE A 244 37.76 -17.54 -5.33
CA ILE A 244 38.59 -18.20 -4.33
C ILE A 244 38.47 -19.70 -4.58
N LYS A 245 39.46 -20.27 -5.30
CA LYS A 245 39.52 -21.68 -5.67
C LYS A 245 40.84 -22.30 -5.24
N ASP A 246 40.78 -23.57 -4.88
CA ASP A 246 41.98 -24.39 -4.72
C ASP A 246 42.40 -24.88 -6.11
N ASP A 247 42.96 -23.99 -6.93
CA ASP A 247 43.39 -24.30 -8.30
C ASP A 247 44.80 -23.77 -8.53
N ALA A 248 45.66 -24.63 -9.10
CA ALA A 248 47.06 -24.33 -9.39
C ALA A 248 47.29 -23.13 -10.33
N GLN A 249 46.23 -22.62 -10.98
CA GLN A 249 46.26 -21.43 -11.84
C GLN A 249 45.96 -20.14 -11.11
N ASN A 250 45.49 -20.17 -9.86
CA ASN A 250 45.17 -19.00 -9.07
C ASN A 250 46.40 -18.54 -8.24
N LYS A 251 46.59 -17.24 -8.08
CA LYS A 251 47.62 -16.60 -7.25
C LYS A 251 47.46 -16.85 -5.74
N LEU A 252 46.39 -17.54 -5.32
CA LEU A 252 46.13 -17.82 -3.92
C LEU A 252 47.01 -18.97 -3.41
N ASN A 253 47.66 -18.72 -2.28
CA ASN A 253 48.47 -19.73 -1.60
C ASN A 253 47.55 -20.81 -1.00
N PRO A 254 47.76 -22.12 -1.25
CA PRO A 254 47.02 -23.21 -0.60
C PRO A 254 46.95 -23.07 0.92
N ASN A 255 47.97 -22.47 1.55
CA ASN A 255 47.98 -22.19 2.97
C ASN A 255 46.88 -21.17 3.39
N ASP A 256 46.51 -20.22 2.53
CA ASP A 256 45.49 -19.25 2.84
C ASP A 256 44.10 -19.91 2.90
N ILE A 257 43.82 -20.83 1.98
CA ILE A 257 42.58 -21.61 1.98
C ILE A 257 42.50 -22.51 3.22
N ALA A 258 43.61 -23.13 3.61
CA ALA A 258 43.70 -23.96 4.81
C ALA A 258 43.46 -23.13 6.09
N LEU A 259 44.01 -21.91 6.17
CA LEU A 259 43.79 -20.99 7.29
C LEU A 259 42.32 -20.53 7.38
N ILE A 260 41.70 -20.27 6.24
CA ILE A 260 40.27 -19.89 6.21
C ILE A 260 39.40 -21.09 6.61
N ASN A 261 39.68 -22.30 6.09
CA ASN A 261 38.93 -23.51 6.42
C ASN A 261 39.11 -24.00 7.87
N ALA A 262 40.10 -23.49 8.58
CA ALA A 262 40.24 -23.73 10.01
C ALA A 262 39.21 -22.92 10.86
N LYS A 263 38.55 -21.94 10.27
CA LYS A 263 37.54 -21.10 10.92
C LYS A 263 36.14 -21.66 10.74
N ARG A 264 35.25 -21.30 11.67
CA ARG A 264 33.82 -21.57 11.58
C ARG A 264 33.17 -20.54 10.67
N LEU A 265 32.81 -20.97 9.46
CA LEU A 265 32.27 -20.11 8.41
C LEU A 265 30.77 -20.29 8.25
N VAL A 266 30.04 -19.19 8.24
CA VAL A 266 28.62 -19.17 7.91
C VAL A 266 28.38 -18.29 6.70
N PHE A 267 27.71 -18.82 5.70
CA PHE A 267 27.29 -18.09 4.51
C PHE A 267 25.78 -17.85 4.54
N ILE A 268 25.40 -16.60 4.38
CA ILE A 268 24.00 -16.17 4.19
C ILE A 268 23.87 -15.71 2.75
N VAL A 269 23.00 -16.35 1.99
CA VAL A 269 22.86 -16.19 0.54
C VAL A 269 21.50 -15.60 0.23
N ASP A 270 21.49 -14.38 -0.30
CA ASP A 270 20.24 -13.73 -0.71
C ASP A 270 19.85 -14.13 -2.13
N GLU A 271 18.53 -14.15 -2.42
CA GLU A 271 17.93 -14.54 -3.71
C GLU A 271 18.50 -15.87 -4.25
N CYS A 272 18.61 -16.87 -3.40
CA CYS A 272 19.34 -18.12 -3.64
C CYS A 272 18.75 -19.03 -4.73
N HIS A 273 17.59 -18.67 -5.31
CA HIS A 273 16.93 -19.37 -6.44
C HIS A 273 17.55 -19.04 -7.81
N ARG A 274 18.40 -18.01 -7.92
CA ARG A 274 18.94 -17.59 -9.23
C ARG A 274 19.82 -18.63 -9.87
N SER A 275 19.66 -18.82 -11.19
CA SER A 275 20.37 -19.85 -11.96
C SER A 275 21.89 -19.70 -11.97
N THR A 276 22.40 -18.47 -11.82
CA THR A 276 23.83 -18.16 -11.73
C THR A 276 24.50 -18.71 -10.46
N PHE A 277 23.67 -19.04 -9.44
CA PHE A 277 24.16 -19.56 -8.17
C PHE A 277 24.60 -21.03 -8.25
N GLY A 278 24.06 -21.85 -9.16
CA GLY A 278 24.32 -23.31 -9.18
C GLY A 278 25.78 -23.67 -9.23
N ASP A 279 26.48 -23.29 -10.30
CA ASP A 279 27.86 -23.68 -10.55
C ASP A 279 28.85 -22.95 -9.60
N MET A 280 28.60 -21.62 -9.37
CA MET A 280 29.45 -20.84 -8.45
C MET A 280 29.28 -21.31 -7.00
N MET A 281 28.06 -21.65 -6.58
CA MET A 281 27.78 -22.15 -5.25
C MET A 281 28.46 -23.53 -5.02
N GLN A 282 28.43 -24.41 -6.01
CA GLN A 282 29.12 -25.68 -5.93
C GLN A 282 30.64 -25.47 -5.75
N THR A 283 31.21 -24.50 -6.48
CA THR A 283 32.66 -24.15 -6.33
C THR A 283 32.93 -23.66 -4.89
N ILE A 284 32.11 -22.76 -4.36
CA ILE A 284 32.27 -22.21 -3.00
C ILE A 284 32.18 -23.35 -1.97
N LYS A 285 31.18 -24.24 -2.10
CA LYS A 285 30.98 -25.37 -1.19
C LYS A 285 32.13 -26.38 -1.25
N HIS A 286 32.70 -26.60 -2.44
CA HIS A 286 33.88 -27.47 -2.58
C HIS A 286 35.10 -26.85 -1.92
N THR A 287 35.26 -25.51 -2.03
CA THR A 287 36.38 -24.79 -1.41
C THR A 287 36.23 -24.71 0.12
N PHE A 288 35.00 -24.62 0.64
CA PHE A 288 34.70 -24.47 2.07
C PHE A 288 33.78 -25.59 2.56
N PRO A 289 34.23 -26.87 2.64
CA PRO A 289 33.37 -28.02 2.88
C PRO A 289 32.74 -28.07 4.29
N LYS A 290 33.35 -27.40 5.27
CA LYS A 290 32.85 -27.33 6.67
C LYS A 290 31.92 -26.19 6.94
N ALA A 291 31.74 -25.25 5.99
CA ALA A 291 30.93 -24.08 6.15
C ALA A 291 29.41 -24.41 6.15
N LEU A 292 28.66 -23.64 6.90
CA LEU A 292 27.22 -23.67 6.85
C LEU A 292 26.69 -22.65 5.83
N PHE A 293 25.66 -23.05 5.09
CA PHE A 293 25.04 -22.22 4.06
C PHE A 293 23.55 -22.07 4.33
N PHE A 294 23.09 -20.82 4.48
CA PHE A 294 21.69 -20.49 4.64
C PHE A 294 21.20 -19.67 3.45
N GLY A 295 20.16 -20.15 2.75
CA GLY A 295 19.57 -19.47 1.62
C GLY A 295 18.33 -18.66 2.00
N PHE A 296 18.21 -17.44 1.49
CA PHE A 296 16.97 -16.64 1.55
C PHE A 296 16.36 -16.54 0.15
N THR A 297 15.08 -16.83 0.02
CA THR A 297 14.37 -16.70 -1.25
C THR A 297 12.89 -16.45 -1.05
N GLY A 298 12.28 -15.70 -1.99
CA GLY A 298 10.82 -15.57 -2.07
C GLY A 298 10.16 -16.67 -2.92
N THR A 299 10.97 -17.35 -3.75
CA THR A 299 10.50 -18.32 -4.75
C THR A 299 11.51 -19.47 -4.83
N PRO A 300 11.46 -20.44 -3.88
CA PRO A 300 12.36 -21.58 -3.89
C PRO A 300 12.18 -22.43 -5.15
N ILE A 301 13.27 -23.04 -5.63
CA ILE A 301 13.24 -24.02 -6.69
C ILE A 301 12.84 -25.36 -6.06
N GLN A 302 11.71 -25.91 -6.50
CA GLN A 302 11.17 -27.19 -6.05
C GLN A 302 11.26 -28.28 -7.14
N GLY A 303 10.64 -29.43 -6.95
CA GLY A 303 10.74 -30.54 -7.90
C GLY A 303 10.19 -30.25 -9.28
N GLU A 304 9.10 -29.46 -9.37
CA GLU A 304 8.42 -29.16 -10.64
C GLU A 304 9.15 -28.12 -11.50
N ASN A 305 9.86 -27.18 -10.89
CA ASN A 305 10.67 -26.17 -11.59
C ASN A 305 12.17 -26.40 -11.47
N GLN A 306 12.56 -27.65 -11.26
CA GLN A 306 13.94 -28.07 -11.06
C GLN A 306 14.84 -27.67 -12.23
N LYS A 307 15.94 -26.96 -11.93
CA LYS A 307 16.97 -26.56 -12.90
C LYS A 307 18.21 -27.42 -12.71
N LYS A 308 18.74 -28.01 -13.80
CA LYS A 308 19.95 -28.85 -13.74
C LYS A 308 19.90 -29.94 -12.65
N MET A 309 18.74 -30.55 -12.43
CA MET A 309 18.50 -31.55 -11.38
C MET A 309 18.80 -31.07 -9.95
N SER A 310 18.68 -29.79 -9.68
CA SER A 310 18.96 -29.18 -8.37
C SER A 310 17.77 -28.37 -7.87
N THR A 311 17.38 -28.60 -6.62
CA THR A 311 16.37 -27.83 -5.90
C THR A 311 17.02 -26.97 -4.82
N THR A 312 16.28 -25.99 -4.28
CA THR A 312 16.76 -25.18 -3.16
C THR A 312 17.14 -26.07 -1.96
N ALA A 313 16.33 -27.09 -1.68
CA ALA A 313 16.59 -28.06 -0.60
C ALA A 313 17.85 -28.90 -0.85
N THR A 314 18.13 -29.31 -2.09
CA THR A 314 19.36 -30.07 -2.39
C THR A 314 20.62 -29.24 -2.20
N VAL A 315 20.53 -27.92 -2.45
CA VAL A 315 21.66 -27.00 -2.32
C VAL A 315 21.87 -26.58 -0.86
N PHE A 316 20.84 -26.15 -0.15
CA PHE A 316 21.00 -25.52 1.16
C PHE A 316 20.63 -26.44 2.34
N GLY A 317 19.77 -27.43 2.15
CA GLY A 317 19.24 -28.31 3.19
C GLY A 317 17.74 -28.07 3.38
N ASN A 318 17.23 -28.42 4.56
CA ASN A 318 15.81 -28.34 4.85
C ASN A 318 15.30 -26.90 4.91
N GLU A 319 13.99 -26.72 4.64
CA GLU A 319 13.26 -25.49 4.92
C GLU A 319 13.25 -25.26 6.43
N LEU A 320 13.76 -24.12 6.87
CA LEU A 320 13.81 -23.76 8.30
C LEU A 320 12.57 -22.98 8.71
N HIS A 321 12.08 -22.12 7.82
CA HIS A 321 10.85 -21.35 8.02
C HIS A 321 10.26 -20.94 6.69
N ARG A 322 8.92 -20.82 6.67
CA ARG A 322 8.14 -20.40 5.49
C ARG A 322 7.25 -19.23 5.87
N TYR A 323 7.26 -18.19 5.02
CA TYR A 323 6.29 -17.12 4.98
C TYR A 323 5.94 -16.85 3.52
N SER A 324 4.87 -17.49 3.07
CA SER A 324 4.46 -17.50 1.66
C SER A 324 3.89 -16.14 1.22
N ILE A 325 3.64 -15.99 -0.09
CA ILE A 325 2.97 -14.81 -0.61
C ILE A 325 1.52 -14.73 -0.10
N ALA A 326 0.85 -15.85 0.11
CA ALA A 326 -0.49 -15.90 0.68
C ALA A 326 -0.51 -15.39 2.13
N ASP A 327 0.49 -15.78 2.94
CA ASP A 327 0.65 -15.25 4.30
C ASP A 327 0.88 -13.73 4.26
N GLY A 328 1.72 -13.25 3.34
CA GLY A 328 2.01 -11.82 3.18
C GLY A 328 0.80 -10.98 2.78
N ILE A 329 -0.09 -11.50 1.95
CA ILE A 329 -1.33 -10.82 1.55
C ILE A 329 -2.34 -10.84 2.70
N ARG A 330 -2.54 -12.00 3.36
CA ARG A 330 -3.41 -12.11 4.53
C ARG A 330 -3.04 -11.13 5.63
N ASP A 331 -1.75 -10.97 5.90
CA ASP A 331 -1.23 -10.11 6.96
C ASP A 331 -1.06 -8.65 6.50
N HIS A 332 -1.58 -8.29 5.32
CA HIS A 332 -1.45 -6.96 4.70
C HIS A 332 0.00 -6.44 4.62
N ASN A 333 0.97 -7.33 4.47
CA ASN A 333 2.38 -6.98 4.27
C ASN A 333 2.73 -6.74 2.80
N VAL A 334 1.95 -7.31 1.91
CA VAL A 334 1.97 -7.09 0.46
C VAL A 334 0.55 -7.12 -0.09
N LEU A 335 0.35 -6.50 -1.27
CA LEU A 335 -0.95 -6.48 -1.92
C LEU A 335 -1.21 -7.77 -2.70
N GLY A 336 -2.48 -8.10 -2.90
CA GLY A 336 -2.93 -9.11 -3.86
C GLY A 336 -2.73 -8.68 -5.31
N PHE A 337 -3.11 -9.55 -6.24
CA PHE A 337 -2.99 -9.32 -7.68
C PHE A 337 -4.34 -9.37 -8.37
N ASP A 338 -4.50 -8.53 -9.40
CA ASP A 338 -5.61 -8.56 -10.33
C ASP A 338 -5.11 -8.87 -11.74
N PRO A 339 -5.08 -10.15 -12.15
CA PRO A 339 -4.62 -10.56 -13.46
C PRO A 339 -5.72 -10.46 -14.52
N TYR A 340 -5.42 -9.86 -15.66
CA TYR A 340 -6.29 -9.73 -16.83
C TYR A 340 -5.71 -10.46 -18.03
N LYS A 341 -6.48 -11.40 -18.56
CA LYS A 341 -6.27 -12.05 -19.84
C LYS A 341 -6.75 -11.13 -20.97
N VAL A 342 -5.86 -10.71 -21.86
CA VAL A 342 -6.22 -9.85 -23.00
C VAL A 342 -5.99 -10.61 -24.29
N LEU A 343 -7.07 -10.83 -25.04
CA LEU A 343 -7.05 -11.53 -26.33
C LEU A 343 -6.81 -10.52 -27.46
N THR A 344 -5.66 -10.62 -28.11
CA THR A 344 -5.34 -9.82 -29.31
C THR A 344 -5.80 -10.49 -30.62
N PHE A 345 -6.14 -11.78 -30.55
CA PHE A 345 -6.74 -12.56 -31.62
C PHE A 345 -7.94 -13.33 -31.09
N LYS A 346 -8.94 -13.58 -31.94
CA LYS A 346 -10.07 -14.44 -31.56
C LYS A 346 -9.67 -15.91 -31.51
N ASP A 347 -10.04 -16.59 -30.46
CA ASP A 347 -9.76 -18.02 -30.28
C ASP A 347 -10.27 -18.87 -31.44
N SER A 348 -11.47 -18.58 -31.95
CA SER A 348 -12.05 -19.24 -33.13
C SER A 348 -11.17 -19.16 -34.38
N ASP A 349 -10.53 -18.00 -34.59
CA ASP A 349 -9.68 -17.77 -35.75
C ASP A 349 -8.35 -18.51 -35.61
N LEU A 350 -7.77 -18.49 -34.40
CA LEU A 350 -6.55 -19.23 -34.08
C LEU A 350 -6.76 -20.75 -34.23
N ARG A 351 -7.85 -21.29 -33.64
CA ARG A 351 -8.23 -22.72 -33.77
C ARG A 351 -8.36 -23.11 -35.25
N LYS A 352 -9.08 -22.30 -36.04
CA LYS A 352 -9.32 -22.54 -37.45
C LYS A 352 -8.01 -22.50 -38.25
N ALA A 353 -7.14 -21.51 -37.99
CA ALA A 353 -5.86 -21.38 -38.67
C ALA A 353 -4.95 -22.60 -38.41
N VAL A 354 -4.82 -23.03 -37.14
CA VAL A 354 -4.04 -24.21 -36.76
C VAL A 354 -4.65 -25.48 -37.39
N ALA A 355 -5.96 -25.65 -37.34
CA ALA A 355 -6.63 -26.83 -37.87
C ALA A 355 -6.46 -26.94 -39.41
N LEU A 356 -6.53 -25.81 -40.13
CA LEU A 356 -6.29 -25.78 -41.59
C LEU A 356 -4.82 -26.09 -41.93
N GLU A 357 -3.86 -25.50 -41.20
CA GLU A 357 -2.44 -25.80 -41.40
C GLU A 357 -2.13 -27.28 -41.22
N LYS A 358 -2.65 -27.88 -40.15
CA LYS A 358 -2.42 -29.31 -39.87
C LYS A 358 -3.15 -30.23 -40.81
N ALA A 359 -4.34 -29.84 -41.31
CA ALA A 359 -5.06 -30.55 -42.37
C ALA A 359 -4.44 -30.35 -43.75
N LYS A 360 -3.45 -29.44 -43.88
CA LYS A 360 -2.87 -29.03 -45.16
C LYS A 360 -3.94 -28.60 -46.19
N ALA A 361 -4.85 -27.72 -45.74
CA ALA A 361 -5.93 -27.16 -46.52
C ALA A 361 -5.90 -25.63 -46.50
N TYR A 362 -6.25 -24.99 -47.62
CA TYR A 362 -6.28 -23.52 -47.71
C TYR A 362 -7.64 -22.93 -47.32
N SER A 363 -8.67 -23.79 -47.27
CA SER A 363 -10.01 -23.36 -46.82
C SER A 363 -10.72 -24.48 -46.06
N VAL A 364 -11.77 -24.12 -45.31
CA VAL A 364 -12.61 -25.07 -44.59
C VAL A 364 -13.29 -26.02 -45.58
N ASP A 365 -13.77 -25.52 -46.70
CA ASP A 365 -14.44 -26.33 -47.73
C ASP A 365 -13.49 -27.39 -48.27
N GLU A 366 -12.22 -27.03 -48.52
CA GLU A 366 -11.20 -27.99 -48.98
C GLU A 366 -10.90 -29.04 -47.87
N ALA A 367 -10.82 -28.62 -46.60
CA ALA A 367 -10.61 -29.53 -45.52
C ALA A 367 -11.76 -30.53 -45.32
N LEU A 368 -12.99 -30.10 -45.55
CA LEU A 368 -14.19 -30.93 -45.43
C LEU A 368 -14.47 -31.83 -46.64
N ALA A 369 -13.97 -31.47 -47.81
CA ALA A 369 -14.15 -32.27 -49.04
C ALA A 369 -13.35 -33.59 -49.01
N ASP A 370 -12.28 -33.67 -48.28
CA ASP A 370 -11.45 -34.87 -48.10
C ASP A 370 -11.65 -35.50 -46.71
N PRO A 371 -12.13 -36.76 -46.57
CA PRO A 371 -12.37 -37.40 -45.30
C PRO A 371 -11.14 -37.50 -44.38
N GLN A 372 -9.92 -37.61 -44.94
CA GLN A 372 -8.70 -37.64 -44.14
C GLN A 372 -8.33 -36.25 -43.64
N LYS A 373 -8.41 -35.23 -44.47
CA LYS A 373 -8.21 -33.83 -44.06
C LYS A 373 -9.27 -33.41 -43.04
N SER A 374 -10.52 -33.79 -43.26
CA SER A 374 -11.62 -33.48 -42.34
C SER A 374 -11.40 -34.05 -40.93
N LYS A 375 -10.96 -35.31 -40.83
CA LYS A 375 -10.62 -35.94 -39.56
C LYS A 375 -9.49 -35.19 -38.83
N VAL A 376 -8.47 -34.76 -39.55
CA VAL A 376 -7.36 -33.98 -39.00
C VAL A 376 -7.84 -32.58 -38.58
N PHE A 377 -8.61 -31.92 -39.44
CA PHE A 377 -9.17 -30.59 -39.16
C PHE A 377 -9.96 -30.57 -37.87
N TYR A 378 -10.94 -31.47 -37.67
CA TYR A 378 -11.74 -31.53 -36.47
C TYR A 378 -10.93 -31.94 -35.25
N LYS A 379 -9.93 -32.80 -35.39
CA LYS A 379 -9.03 -33.17 -34.31
C LYS A 379 -8.34 -31.92 -33.72
N TYR A 380 -7.80 -31.04 -34.57
CA TYR A 380 -7.09 -29.84 -34.11
C TYR A 380 -8.05 -28.70 -33.76
N LEU A 381 -9.20 -28.59 -34.41
CA LEU A 381 -10.21 -27.58 -34.08
C LEU A 381 -10.72 -27.75 -32.63
N ASN A 382 -10.81 -28.98 -32.12
CA ASN A 382 -11.34 -29.32 -30.79
C ASN A 382 -10.25 -29.45 -29.71
N LEU A 383 -8.99 -29.12 -30.01
CA LEU A 383 -7.95 -29.10 -28.99
C LEU A 383 -8.20 -27.95 -27.98
N PRO A 384 -7.81 -28.11 -26.70
CA PRO A 384 -7.81 -26.99 -25.76
C PRO A 384 -6.88 -25.87 -26.25
N MET A 385 -7.12 -24.64 -25.82
CA MET A 385 -6.26 -23.51 -26.20
C MET A 385 -4.86 -23.65 -25.58
N ALA A 386 -4.78 -23.88 -24.28
CA ALA A 386 -3.51 -24.17 -23.59
C ALA A 386 -3.20 -25.65 -23.59
N GLY A 387 -1.94 -26.01 -23.72
CA GLY A 387 -1.43 -27.36 -23.51
C GLY A 387 -1.56 -27.81 -22.04
N GLY A 388 -1.46 -29.11 -21.81
CA GLY A 388 -1.62 -29.67 -20.47
C GLY A 388 -0.98 -31.05 -20.30
N LYS A 389 -1.31 -31.72 -19.20
CA LYS A 389 -1.00 -33.13 -18.98
C LYS A 389 -2.32 -33.91 -19.00
N ASP A 390 -2.33 -35.06 -19.62
CA ASP A 390 -3.48 -35.97 -19.59
C ASP A 390 -3.58 -36.73 -18.25
N ALA A 391 -4.58 -37.60 -18.13
CA ALA A 391 -4.79 -38.40 -16.93
C ALA A 391 -3.64 -39.40 -16.63
N LEU A 392 -2.76 -39.64 -17.61
CA LEU A 392 -1.58 -40.48 -17.47
C LEU A 392 -0.29 -39.65 -17.23
N GLY A 393 -0.40 -38.30 -17.20
CA GLY A 393 0.73 -37.40 -17.01
C GLY A 393 1.52 -37.08 -18.29
N GLU A 394 1.05 -37.51 -19.48
CA GLU A 394 1.69 -37.21 -20.75
C GLU A 394 1.33 -35.77 -21.20
N GLU A 395 2.32 -35.07 -21.78
CA GLU A 395 2.11 -33.70 -22.28
C GLU A 395 1.20 -33.68 -23.53
N ILE A 396 0.08 -32.99 -23.44
CA ILE A 396 -0.80 -32.68 -24.56
C ILE A 396 -0.58 -31.24 -24.99
N LYS A 397 -0.31 -31.02 -26.29
CA LYS A 397 -0.20 -29.69 -26.88
C LYS A 397 -1.57 -29.08 -27.09
N GLY A 398 -1.71 -27.81 -26.68
CA GLY A 398 -2.86 -26.97 -27.01
C GLY A 398 -2.69 -26.20 -28.32
N ILE A 399 -3.71 -25.44 -28.70
CA ILE A 399 -3.69 -24.59 -29.91
C ILE A 399 -2.53 -23.59 -29.87
N GLU A 400 -2.32 -22.91 -28.73
CA GLU A 400 -1.26 -21.91 -28.58
C GLU A 400 0.15 -22.48 -28.78
N ASP A 401 0.37 -23.78 -28.54
CA ASP A 401 1.66 -24.43 -28.75
C ASP A 401 2.01 -24.57 -30.26
N TYR A 402 1.00 -24.51 -31.14
CA TYR A 402 1.17 -24.55 -32.58
C TYR A 402 1.28 -23.18 -33.23
N ILE A 403 0.99 -22.08 -32.50
CA ILE A 403 1.08 -20.71 -33.01
C ILE A 403 2.56 -20.30 -33.03
N PRO A 404 3.12 -19.88 -34.19
CA PRO A 404 4.49 -19.42 -34.24
C PRO A 404 4.69 -18.09 -33.50
N ASN A 405 5.87 -17.86 -32.96
CA ASN A 405 6.19 -16.61 -32.26
C ASN A 405 6.05 -15.38 -33.17
N THR A 406 6.27 -15.54 -34.49
CA THR A 406 6.08 -14.48 -35.49
C THR A 406 4.65 -13.91 -35.55
N GLN A 407 3.65 -14.67 -35.07
CA GLN A 407 2.27 -14.17 -34.97
C GLN A 407 2.17 -13.04 -33.94
N TYR A 408 2.87 -13.21 -32.80
CA TYR A 408 2.90 -12.22 -31.71
C TYR A 408 3.96 -11.12 -31.95
N GLU A 409 4.91 -11.33 -32.88
CA GLU A 409 5.86 -10.29 -33.32
C GLU A 409 5.24 -9.39 -34.40
N GLY A 410 4.07 -9.76 -34.93
CA GLY A 410 3.38 -9.07 -35.99
C GLY A 410 2.82 -7.70 -35.57
N GLU A 411 2.61 -6.86 -36.62
CA GLU A 411 2.14 -5.49 -36.39
C GLU A 411 0.74 -5.42 -35.80
N GLU A 412 -0.16 -6.32 -36.18
CA GLU A 412 -1.55 -6.40 -35.71
C GLU A 412 -1.60 -6.61 -34.20
N HIS A 413 -0.85 -7.62 -33.70
CA HIS A 413 -0.73 -7.88 -32.26
C HIS A 413 -0.17 -6.69 -31.49
N GLN A 414 0.95 -6.13 -31.96
CA GLN A 414 1.60 -5.00 -31.28
C GLN A 414 0.73 -3.74 -31.25
N LYS A 415 -0.05 -3.48 -32.30
CA LYS A 415 -1.03 -2.37 -32.31
C LYS A 415 -2.12 -2.60 -31.26
N ALA A 416 -2.73 -3.79 -31.21
CA ALA A 416 -3.77 -4.13 -30.24
C ALA A 416 -3.26 -3.98 -28.80
N VAL A 417 -2.02 -4.38 -28.51
CA VAL A 417 -1.40 -4.20 -27.20
C VAL A 417 -1.22 -2.72 -26.85
N VAL A 418 -0.71 -1.91 -27.79
CA VAL A 418 -0.51 -0.46 -27.56
C VAL A 418 -1.84 0.25 -27.37
N GLU A 419 -2.87 -0.09 -28.16
CA GLU A 419 -4.21 0.47 -28.04
C GLU A 419 -4.81 0.15 -26.66
N ASP A 420 -4.80 -1.12 -26.21
CA ASP A 420 -5.30 -1.50 -24.90
C ASP A 420 -4.60 -0.76 -23.74
N ILE A 421 -3.27 -0.61 -23.82
CA ILE A 421 -2.51 0.13 -22.80
C ILE A 421 -2.91 1.62 -22.80
N CYS A 422 -3.02 2.25 -23.96
CA CYS A 422 -3.35 3.66 -24.09
C CYS A 422 -4.78 3.97 -23.63
N GLU A 423 -5.75 3.17 -24.01
CA GLU A 423 -7.16 3.34 -23.65
C GLU A 423 -7.39 3.23 -22.13
N ASN A 424 -6.68 2.29 -21.49
CA ASN A 424 -6.84 2.04 -20.06
C ASN A 424 -5.85 2.81 -19.17
N TRP A 425 -4.93 3.58 -19.74
CA TRP A 425 -3.84 4.22 -18.99
C TRP A 425 -4.31 5.10 -17.85
N GLN A 426 -5.27 6.00 -18.11
CA GLN A 426 -5.71 6.97 -17.11
C GLN A 426 -6.30 6.27 -15.87
N THR A 427 -7.13 5.26 -16.08
CA THR A 427 -7.74 4.47 -15.01
C THR A 427 -6.70 3.67 -14.23
N GLN A 428 -5.86 2.90 -14.94
CA GLN A 428 -4.91 2.00 -14.32
C GLN A 428 -3.76 2.72 -13.63
N SER A 429 -3.27 3.84 -14.18
CA SER A 429 -2.23 4.66 -13.57
C SER A 429 -2.76 5.65 -12.51
N ARG A 430 -4.07 5.72 -12.31
CA ARG A 430 -4.74 6.76 -11.51
C ARG A 430 -4.27 8.17 -11.93
N ASN A 431 -4.55 8.52 -13.18
CA ASN A 431 -4.15 9.80 -13.79
C ASN A 431 -2.64 10.05 -13.73
N SER A 432 -1.85 9.03 -14.11
CA SER A 432 -0.38 9.06 -14.10
C SER A 432 0.24 9.27 -12.71
N LYS A 433 -0.49 8.98 -11.64
CA LYS A 433 0.07 8.93 -10.28
C LYS A 433 1.04 7.77 -10.12
N PHE A 434 0.72 6.63 -10.73
CA PHE A 434 1.53 5.41 -10.69
C PHE A 434 2.22 5.16 -12.03
N HIS A 435 3.33 4.46 -11.95
CA HIS A 435 4.11 4.00 -13.09
C HIS A 435 3.78 2.56 -13.45
N ALA A 436 4.14 2.16 -14.67
CA ALA A 436 4.00 0.79 -15.12
C ALA A 436 5.30 0.23 -15.70
N ILE A 437 5.43 -1.10 -15.66
CA ILE A 437 6.46 -1.85 -16.37
C ILE A 437 5.80 -2.65 -17.48
N PHE A 438 6.38 -2.63 -18.68
CA PHE A 438 5.96 -3.44 -19.81
C PHE A 438 7.08 -4.40 -20.21
N ALA A 439 6.88 -5.70 -20.03
CA ALA A 439 7.85 -6.73 -20.33
C ALA A 439 7.59 -7.34 -21.72
N THR A 440 8.62 -7.35 -22.56
CA THR A 440 8.60 -7.90 -23.91
C THR A 440 9.49 -9.14 -24.01
N SER A 441 9.30 -9.95 -25.05
CA SER A 441 10.04 -11.22 -25.21
C SER A 441 11.47 -11.03 -25.72
N SER A 442 11.75 -9.95 -26.45
CA SER A 442 13.05 -9.71 -27.08
C SER A 442 13.39 -8.22 -27.17
N ILE A 443 14.70 -7.92 -27.36
CA ILE A 443 15.17 -6.55 -27.56
C ILE A 443 14.59 -5.91 -28.83
N PRO A 444 14.53 -6.60 -30.00
CA PRO A 444 13.88 -6.06 -31.18
C PRO A 444 12.42 -5.65 -30.94
N GLU A 445 11.65 -6.48 -30.25
CA GLU A 445 10.27 -6.16 -29.88
C GLU A 445 10.19 -4.96 -28.95
N ALA A 446 11.07 -4.86 -27.93
CA ALA A 446 11.12 -3.69 -27.05
C ALA A 446 11.34 -2.38 -27.82
N ILE A 447 12.23 -2.38 -28.83
CA ILE A 447 12.49 -1.23 -29.71
C ILE A 447 11.27 -0.92 -30.60
N GLN A 448 10.61 -1.95 -31.16
CA GLN A 448 9.40 -1.77 -31.97
C GLN A 448 8.26 -1.17 -31.14
N TYR A 449 7.99 -1.70 -29.95
CA TYR A 449 6.98 -1.14 -29.05
C TYR A 449 7.31 0.29 -28.63
N TYR A 450 8.58 0.58 -28.34
CA TYR A 450 9.01 1.94 -28.03
C TYR A 450 8.66 2.93 -29.15
N LYS A 451 8.93 2.57 -30.42
CA LYS A 451 8.59 3.39 -31.58
C LYS A 451 7.07 3.55 -31.74
N ARG A 452 6.31 2.46 -31.57
CA ARG A 452 4.83 2.49 -31.66
C ARG A 452 4.21 3.38 -30.61
N PHE A 453 4.68 3.34 -29.34
CA PHE A 453 4.21 4.25 -28.30
C PHE A 453 4.53 5.71 -28.62
N ARG A 454 5.70 6.01 -29.20
CA ARG A 454 6.03 7.37 -29.61
C ARG A 454 5.09 7.91 -30.69
N GLU A 455 4.68 7.06 -31.60
CA GLU A 455 3.76 7.40 -32.69
C GLU A 455 2.31 7.50 -32.21
N ALA A 456 1.81 6.50 -31.48
CA ALA A 456 0.42 6.40 -31.07
C ALA A 456 0.09 7.26 -29.83
N ALA A 457 1.02 7.41 -28.90
CA ALA A 457 0.80 8.08 -27.61
C ALA A 457 1.97 9.01 -27.24
N PRO A 458 2.24 10.09 -27.98
CA PRO A 458 3.35 11.02 -27.70
C PRO A 458 3.20 11.74 -26.34
N TRP A 459 2.01 11.75 -25.78
CA TRP A 459 1.71 12.27 -24.44
C TRP A 459 2.22 11.37 -23.32
N LEU A 460 2.36 10.05 -23.58
CA LEU A 460 2.85 9.07 -22.61
C LEU A 460 4.38 9.11 -22.56
N LYS A 461 4.94 9.24 -21.36
CA LYS A 461 6.40 9.30 -21.15
C LYS A 461 6.94 7.89 -21.05
N VAL A 462 7.36 7.36 -22.21
CA VAL A 462 7.86 5.98 -22.36
C VAL A 462 9.37 6.00 -22.55
N THR A 463 10.06 5.01 -22.01
CA THR A 463 11.44 4.66 -22.35
C THR A 463 11.64 3.14 -22.31
N ALA A 464 12.78 2.66 -22.83
CA ALA A 464 13.09 1.24 -22.81
C ALA A 464 14.45 0.97 -22.16
N LEU A 465 14.56 -0.17 -21.49
CA LEU A 465 15.76 -0.61 -20.80
C LEU A 465 16.04 -2.09 -21.05
N PHE A 466 17.19 -2.39 -21.64
CA PHE A 466 17.68 -3.77 -21.90
C PHE A 466 19.20 -3.82 -21.78
N ASP A 467 19.77 -5.03 -21.68
CA ASP A 467 21.22 -5.20 -21.57
C ASP A 467 21.89 -5.02 -22.95
N PRO A 468 22.75 -4.00 -23.13
CA PRO A 468 23.42 -3.76 -24.39
C PRO A 468 24.39 -4.90 -24.80
N ASN A 469 24.83 -5.74 -23.85
CA ASN A 469 25.78 -6.81 -24.09
C ASN A 469 25.15 -8.16 -24.46
N ILE A 470 23.84 -8.30 -24.28
CA ILE A 470 23.13 -9.53 -24.66
C ILE A 470 22.86 -9.51 -26.16
N ASP A 471 23.38 -10.47 -26.88
CA ASP A 471 23.15 -10.65 -28.32
C ASP A 471 21.91 -11.54 -28.52
N ASN A 472 20.80 -10.94 -28.93
CA ASN A 472 19.57 -11.64 -29.26
C ASN A 472 19.50 -11.88 -30.77
N ASN A 473 19.97 -13.03 -31.24
CA ASN A 473 19.75 -13.58 -32.57
C ASN A 473 20.20 -12.74 -33.81
N GLY A 474 21.45 -12.25 -33.82
CA GLY A 474 22.12 -11.86 -35.06
C GLY A 474 21.64 -10.58 -35.77
N LYS A 475 20.82 -9.74 -35.13
CA LYS A 475 20.39 -8.43 -35.66
C LYS A 475 21.11 -7.28 -34.93
N GLY A 476 22.44 -7.31 -34.86
CA GLY A 476 23.26 -6.35 -34.10
C GLY A 476 23.06 -4.89 -34.49
N VAL A 477 22.97 -4.57 -35.79
CA VAL A 477 22.88 -3.19 -36.30
C VAL A 477 21.58 -2.50 -35.82
N THR A 478 20.45 -3.18 -35.87
CA THR A 478 19.13 -2.63 -35.44
C THR A 478 19.08 -2.35 -33.95
N LYS A 479 19.83 -3.12 -33.14
CA LYS A 479 19.90 -2.98 -31.70
C LYS A 479 20.67 -1.72 -31.28
N GLU A 480 21.83 -1.47 -31.89
CA GLU A 480 22.67 -0.31 -31.57
C GLU A 480 21.99 1.01 -31.97
N GLU A 481 21.38 1.03 -33.15
CA GLU A 481 20.62 2.18 -33.63
C GLU A 481 19.40 2.47 -32.72
N GLY A 482 18.62 1.44 -32.37
CA GLY A 482 17.49 1.58 -31.48
C GLY A 482 17.89 2.03 -30.08
N LEU A 483 19.00 1.50 -29.53
CA LEU A 483 19.51 1.92 -28.24
C LEU A 483 19.97 3.39 -28.27
N LYS A 484 20.63 3.80 -29.32
CA LYS A 484 21.06 5.20 -29.53
C LYS A 484 19.86 6.14 -29.57
N GLU A 485 18.84 5.80 -30.35
CA GLU A 485 17.59 6.56 -30.43
C GLU A 485 16.94 6.72 -29.05
N ILE A 486 16.80 5.63 -28.28
CA ILE A 486 16.21 5.66 -26.92
C ILE A 486 17.01 6.57 -25.98
N VAL A 487 18.35 6.49 -26.02
CA VAL A 487 19.21 7.33 -25.18
C VAL A 487 19.11 8.80 -25.57
N GLU A 488 19.13 9.13 -26.87
CA GLU A 488 19.01 10.50 -27.37
C GLU A 488 17.65 11.11 -27.01
N ASP A 489 16.55 10.37 -27.14
CA ASP A 489 15.22 10.84 -26.76
C ASP A 489 15.09 11.02 -25.25
N TYR A 490 15.67 10.11 -24.46
CA TYR A 490 15.70 10.24 -23.01
C TYR A 490 16.44 11.50 -22.59
N ASN A 491 17.63 11.76 -23.20
CA ASN A 491 18.42 12.96 -22.94
C ASN A 491 17.64 14.24 -23.31
N ALA A 492 17.02 14.26 -24.50
CA ALA A 492 16.24 15.39 -24.95
C ALA A 492 15.06 15.70 -24.04
N ARG A 493 14.32 14.64 -23.59
CA ARG A 493 13.15 14.79 -22.71
C ARG A 493 13.51 15.28 -21.31
N TYR A 494 14.59 14.77 -20.74
CA TYR A 494 14.93 15.00 -19.32
C TYR A 494 16.13 15.90 -19.09
N GLY A 495 16.70 16.48 -20.16
CA GLY A 495 17.87 17.38 -20.06
C GLY A 495 19.12 16.65 -19.52
N GLN A 496 19.32 15.40 -19.95
CA GLN A 496 20.46 14.57 -19.57
C GLN A 496 21.48 14.49 -20.72
N ASP A 497 22.65 13.92 -20.46
CA ASP A 497 23.73 13.74 -21.42
C ASP A 497 24.30 12.32 -21.45
N PHE A 498 23.44 11.32 -21.24
CA PHE A 498 23.86 9.92 -21.24
C PHE A 498 24.30 9.45 -22.62
N SER A 499 25.14 8.44 -22.64
CA SER A 499 25.67 7.80 -23.83
C SER A 499 25.73 6.27 -23.61
N ILE A 500 25.99 5.48 -24.64
CA ILE A 500 26.14 4.03 -24.50
C ILE A 500 27.18 3.66 -23.43
N PRO A 501 28.39 4.27 -23.36
CA PRO A 501 29.35 4.04 -22.26
C PRO A 501 28.81 4.39 -20.87
N THR A 502 27.90 5.34 -20.75
CA THR A 502 27.30 5.77 -19.48
C THR A 502 25.92 5.20 -19.22
N PHE A 503 25.52 4.18 -19.97
CA PHE A 503 24.19 3.55 -19.90
C PHE A 503 23.82 3.07 -18.49
N ALA A 504 24.83 2.61 -17.72
CA ALA A 504 24.63 2.24 -16.31
C ALA A 504 24.15 3.42 -15.42
N LYS A 505 24.55 4.66 -15.76
CA LYS A 505 24.07 5.87 -15.06
C LYS A 505 22.62 6.18 -15.46
N MET A 506 22.28 6.05 -16.74
CA MET A 506 20.90 6.19 -17.23
C MET A 506 19.96 5.19 -16.55
N LYS A 507 20.38 3.93 -16.39
CA LYS A 507 19.62 2.91 -15.64
C LYS A 507 19.34 3.33 -14.19
N LYS A 508 20.34 3.92 -13.51
CA LYS A 508 20.18 4.44 -12.15
C LYS A 508 19.21 5.62 -12.11
N ASP A 509 19.27 6.52 -13.09
CA ASP A 509 18.36 7.66 -13.21
C ASP A 509 16.91 7.19 -13.43
N ILE A 510 16.67 6.24 -14.34
CA ILE A 510 15.37 5.60 -14.57
C ILE A 510 14.84 4.98 -13.27
N ALA A 511 15.67 4.19 -12.58
CA ALA A 511 15.29 3.56 -11.32
C ALA A 511 14.94 4.58 -10.23
N ALA A 512 15.68 5.69 -10.14
CA ALA A 512 15.42 6.75 -9.19
C ALA A 512 14.09 7.48 -9.46
N ARG A 513 13.75 7.74 -10.75
CA ARG A 513 12.46 8.33 -11.15
C ARG A 513 11.29 7.42 -10.81
N LEU A 514 11.37 6.14 -11.18
CA LEU A 514 10.30 5.17 -10.92
C LEU A 514 10.12 4.84 -9.43
N ALA A 515 11.15 5.02 -8.62
CA ALA A 515 11.10 4.76 -7.18
C ALA A 515 10.94 6.02 -6.33
N HIS A 516 10.85 7.21 -6.93
CA HIS A 516 10.83 8.52 -6.27
C HIS A 516 11.96 8.67 -5.24
N LYS A 517 13.18 8.24 -5.62
CA LYS A 517 14.40 8.38 -4.80
C LYS A 517 15.19 9.62 -5.23
N LEU A 518 16.13 10.07 -4.42
CA LEU A 518 16.97 11.21 -4.73
C LEU A 518 17.57 11.11 -6.15
N PRO A 519 17.48 12.18 -6.97
CA PRO A 519 16.98 13.53 -6.67
C PRO A 519 15.46 13.73 -6.89
N TYR A 520 14.69 12.70 -7.12
CA TYR A 520 13.29 12.71 -7.56
C TYR A 520 12.27 12.42 -6.45
N GLN A 521 12.56 12.69 -5.17
CA GLN A 521 11.69 12.36 -4.03
C GLN A 521 10.30 13.00 -4.06
N ARG A 522 10.15 14.11 -4.78
CA ARG A 522 8.86 14.83 -4.95
C ARG A 522 8.55 15.04 -6.42
N ILE A 523 8.81 14.02 -7.24
CA ILE A 523 8.66 14.08 -8.70
C ILE A 523 7.21 14.34 -9.13
N GLU A 524 6.23 13.98 -8.28
CA GLU A 524 4.81 14.29 -8.48
C GLU A 524 4.53 15.78 -8.59
N ARG A 525 5.40 16.63 -8.06
CA ARG A 525 5.32 18.11 -8.20
C ARG A 525 5.91 18.64 -9.50
N THR A 526 6.58 17.79 -10.24
CA THR A 526 7.21 18.08 -11.53
C THR A 526 6.84 17.00 -12.54
N PRO A 527 5.54 16.93 -12.98
CA PRO A 527 5.04 15.85 -13.84
C PRO A 527 5.82 15.68 -15.14
N GLU A 528 6.44 16.75 -15.64
CA GLU A 528 7.30 16.70 -16.83
C GLU A 528 8.56 15.84 -16.64
N LYS A 529 8.99 15.64 -15.39
CA LYS A 529 10.15 14.81 -15.04
C LYS A 529 9.79 13.35 -14.75
N GLN A 530 8.51 13.03 -14.63
CA GLN A 530 8.04 11.66 -14.42
C GLN A 530 8.32 10.80 -15.63
N LEU A 531 8.49 9.49 -15.39
CA LEU A 531 8.50 8.44 -16.40
C LEU A 531 7.24 7.59 -16.17
N ASP A 532 6.37 7.50 -17.17
CA ASP A 532 5.09 6.79 -17.02
C ASP A 532 5.25 5.28 -17.22
N LEU A 533 5.82 4.86 -18.36
CA LEU A 533 5.94 3.45 -18.76
C LEU A 533 7.40 3.10 -19.06
N LEU A 534 7.89 2.03 -18.42
CA LEU A 534 9.19 1.45 -18.71
C LEU A 534 9.05 0.13 -19.47
N ILE A 535 9.56 0.08 -20.73
CA ILE A 535 9.64 -1.15 -21.51
C ILE A 535 10.93 -1.90 -21.16
N VAL A 536 10.80 -3.20 -20.85
CA VAL A 536 11.94 -4.05 -20.46
C VAL A 536 11.89 -5.40 -21.17
N VAL A 537 13.01 -6.09 -21.21
CA VAL A 537 13.06 -7.51 -21.62
C VAL A 537 13.11 -8.40 -20.39
N ASP A 538 14.19 -8.30 -19.59
CA ASP A 538 14.37 -9.05 -18.35
C ASP A 538 14.75 -8.13 -17.16
N GLN A 539 15.35 -6.99 -17.46
CA GLN A 539 15.84 -6.06 -16.45
C GLN A 539 14.67 -5.47 -15.65
N MET A 540 14.91 -5.23 -14.38
CA MET A 540 13.95 -4.68 -13.43
C MET A 540 12.68 -5.55 -13.16
N LEU A 541 12.48 -6.68 -13.83
CA LEU A 541 11.48 -7.68 -13.44
C LEU A 541 11.87 -8.41 -12.15
N THR A 542 13.17 -8.43 -11.86
CA THR A 542 13.72 -8.98 -10.62
C THR A 542 14.64 -7.96 -9.95
N GLY A 543 14.59 -7.86 -8.62
CA GLY A 543 15.50 -7.02 -7.83
C GLY A 543 15.25 -5.52 -7.86
N PHE A 544 14.19 -5.03 -8.51
CA PHE A 544 13.77 -3.63 -8.44
C PHE A 544 12.62 -3.46 -7.46
N ASP A 545 12.68 -2.44 -6.63
CA ASP A 545 11.68 -2.18 -5.60
C ASP A 545 11.16 -0.74 -5.67
N SER A 546 9.83 -0.61 -5.87
CA SER A 546 9.12 0.66 -5.87
C SER A 546 7.67 0.47 -5.48
N LYS A 547 7.19 1.25 -4.53
CA LYS A 547 5.77 1.32 -4.18
C LYS A 547 4.93 2.06 -5.24
N TRP A 548 5.57 2.82 -6.12
CA TRP A 548 4.94 3.62 -7.17
C TRP A 548 4.62 2.85 -8.45
N ILE A 549 4.99 1.56 -8.53
CA ILE A 549 4.59 0.70 -9.64
C ILE A 549 3.35 -0.08 -9.23
N ASN A 550 2.25 0.12 -9.96
CA ASN A 550 1.00 -0.59 -9.71
C ASN A 550 0.61 -1.54 -10.85
N THR A 551 1.13 -1.35 -12.06
CA THR A 551 0.73 -2.13 -13.23
C THR A 551 1.93 -2.79 -13.90
N LEU A 552 1.76 -4.07 -14.27
CA LEU A 552 2.68 -4.85 -15.06
C LEU A 552 1.97 -5.35 -16.33
N TYR A 553 2.48 -4.96 -17.49
CA TYR A 553 2.05 -5.47 -18.79
C TYR A 553 3.03 -6.55 -19.25
N LEU A 554 2.52 -7.68 -19.75
CA LEU A 554 3.31 -8.84 -20.17
C LEU A 554 2.99 -9.22 -21.60
N ASP A 555 3.86 -8.89 -22.53
CA ASP A 555 3.92 -9.52 -23.86
C ASP A 555 5.07 -10.54 -23.88
N LYS A 556 5.09 -11.37 -22.85
CA LYS A 556 6.11 -12.39 -22.60
C LYS A 556 5.51 -13.52 -21.80
N VAL A 557 5.80 -14.77 -22.18
CA VAL A 557 5.40 -15.94 -21.41
C VAL A 557 6.36 -16.14 -20.26
N LEU A 558 5.83 -16.14 -19.03
CA LEU A 558 6.57 -16.39 -17.78
C LEU A 558 6.04 -17.65 -17.10
N GLN A 559 6.87 -18.30 -16.32
CA GLN A 559 6.53 -19.50 -15.57
C GLN A 559 7.16 -19.46 -14.18
N TYR A 560 6.51 -20.14 -13.21
CA TYR A 560 7.00 -20.41 -11.87
C TYR A 560 7.59 -19.17 -11.17
N GLU A 561 8.86 -19.27 -10.72
CA GLU A 561 9.52 -18.21 -9.96
C GLU A 561 9.62 -16.87 -10.70
N ASN A 562 9.84 -16.89 -12.02
CA ASN A 562 9.95 -15.67 -12.81
C ASN A 562 8.62 -14.92 -12.87
N LEU A 563 7.50 -15.67 -12.90
CA LEU A 563 6.15 -15.11 -12.90
C LEU A 563 5.87 -14.42 -11.55
N ILE A 564 6.06 -15.11 -10.43
CA ILE A 564 5.80 -14.54 -9.10
C ILE A 564 6.72 -13.35 -8.81
N GLN A 565 7.98 -13.39 -9.26
CA GLN A 565 8.90 -12.27 -9.11
C GLN A 565 8.49 -11.05 -9.91
N ALA A 566 8.04 -11.24 -11.16
CA ALA A 566 7.53 -10.15 -11.99
C ALA A 566 6.27 -9.53 -11.35
N PHE A 567 5.30 -10.35 -10.93
CA PHE A 567 4.10 -9.91 -10.24
C PHE A 567 4.42 -9.11 -8.98
N SER A 568 5.40 -9.56 -8.21
CA SER A 568 5.84 -8.90 -6.98
C SER A 568 6.46 -7.50 -7.18
N ARG A 569 6.56 -7.00 -8.42
CA ARG A 569 6.90 -5.59 -8.70
C ARG A 569 5.75 -4.66 -8.40
N THR A 570 4.51 -5.15 -8.49
CA THR A 570 3.29 -4.35 -8.34
C THR A 570 2.66 -4.42 -6.96
N ASN A 571 3.08 -5.33 -6.07
CA ASN A 571 2.38 -5.66 -4.83
C ASN A 571 2.90 -4.91 -3.57
N ARG A 572 3.62 -3.81 -3.73
CA ARG A 572 4.05 -2.99 -2.59
C ARG A 572 2.93 -2.12 -2.07
N LEU A 573 2.79 -2.05 -0.76
CA LEU A 573 1.84 -1.18 -0.10
C LEU A 573 2.09 0.30 -0.45
N PHE A 574 1.02 1.04 -0.64
CA PHE A 574 1.06 2.49 -0.89
C PHE A 574 0.03 3.26 -0.05
N GLY A 575 -0.90 2.59 0.58
CA GLY A 575 -2.11 3.14 1.19
C GLY A 575 -3.31 2.94 0.28
N ASP A 576 -4.41 3.63 0.57
CA ASP A 576 -5.72 3.39 -0.04
C ASP A 576 -5.78 3.65 -1.55
N ASP A 577 -4.85 4.43 -2.08
CA ASP A 577 -4.74 4.66 -3.53
C ASP A 577 -4.29 3.44 -4.34
N LYS A 578 -3.80 2.38 -3.69
CA LYS A 578 -3.31 1.18 -4.34
C LYS A 578 -3.78 -0.06 -3.59
N GLN A 579 -4.92 -0.59 -4.02
CA GLN A 579 -5.56 -1.74 -3.39
C GLN A 579 -4.94 -3.08 -3.80
N PHE A 580 -4.38 -3.16 -5.02
CA PHE A 580 -3.78 -4.38 -5.58
C PHE A 580 -2.75 -4.04 -6.67
N GLY A 581 -2.02 -5.05 -7.14
CA GLY A 581 -1.18 -4.97 -8.33
C GLY A 581 -1.93 -5.45 -9.55
N THR A 582 -2.06 -4.59 -10.58
CA THR A 582 -2.70 -4.95 -11.85
C THR A 582 -1.70 -5.65 -12.76
N ILE A 583 -2.10 -6.79 -13.33
CA ILE A 583 -1.30 -7.59 -14.26
C ILE A 583 -2.09 -7.80 -15.54
N LYS A 584 -1.58 -7.34 -16.68
CA LYS A 584 -2.18 -7.64 -17.99
C LYS A 584 -1.23 -8.47 -18.83
N TYR A 585 -1.74 -9.55 -19.45
CA TYR A 585 -0.93 -10.43 -20.28
C TYR A 585 -1.57 -10.68 -21.64
N TYR A 586 -0.75 -10.58 -22.69
CA TYR A 586 -1.18 -10.55 -24.08
C TYR A 586 -0.69 -11.75 -24.89
N ARG A 587 0.52 -12.25 -24.60
CA ARG A 587 1.14 -13.33 -25.35
C ARG A 587 0.74 -14.68 -24.83
N ARG A 588 0.17 -15.54 -25.68
CA ARG A 588 -0.35 -16.87 -25.33
C ARG A 588 -1.19 -16.83 -24.04
N PRO A 589 -2.29 -16.07 -24.07
CA PRO A 589 -3.02 -15.71 -22.85
C PRO A 589 -3.59 -16.91 -22.08
N HIS A 590 -4.01 -17.99 -22.77
CA HIS A 590 -4.48 -19.20 -22.10
C HIS A 590 -3.34 -20.00 -21.46
N THR A 591 -2.18 -20.07 -22.15
CA THR A 591 -0.97 -20.69 -21.56
C THR A 591 -0.48 -19.88 -20.36
N MET A 592 -0.54 -18.55 -20.42
CA MET A 592 -0.20 -17.69 -19.28
C MET A 592 -1.16 -17.88 -18.12
N GLU A 593 -2.45 -17.97 -18.36
CA GLU A 593 -3.46 -18.25 -17.33
C GLU A 593 -3.17 -19.56 -16.58
N LYS A 594 -2.83 -20.61 -17.32
CA LYS A 594 -2.39 -21.88 -16.73
C LYS A 594 -1.10 -21.72 -15.94
N ASN A 595 -0.09 -21.05 -16.50
CA ASN A 595 1.18 -20.80 -15.79
C ASN A 595 0.97 -20.02 -14.49
N ILE A 596 -0.01 -19.07 -14.49
CA ILE A 596 -0.39 -18.33 -13.29
C ILE A 596 -1.01 -19.29 -12.24
N ALA A 597 -1.94 -20.15 -12.65
CA ALA A 597 -2.55 -21.13 -11.75
C ALA A 597 -1.51 -22.10 -11.16
N ASP A 598 -0.60 -22.62 -11.98
CA ASP A 598 0.49 -23.51 -11.55
C ASP A 598 1.45 -22.80 -10.57
N ALA A 599 1.84 -21.56 -10.87
CA ALA A 599 2.71 -20.77 -9.99
C ALA A 599 2.03 -20.43 -8.66
N VAL A 600 0.73 -20.10 -8.68
CA VAL A 600 -0.06 -19.85 -7.46
C VAL A 600 -0.10 -21.11 -6.59
N LYS A 601 -0.39 -22.26 -7.17
CA LYS A 601 -0.40 -23.53 -6.44
C LYS A 601 0.94 -23.82 -5.77
N GLU A 602 2.05 -23.56 -6.47
CA GLU A 602 3.40 -23.85 -5.99
C GLU A 602 3.85 -22.88 -4.88
N TYR A 603 3.57 -21.56 -5.04
CA TYR A 603 4.14 -20.52 -4.18
C TYR A 603 3.19 -19.95 -3.12
N SER A 604 1.92 -20.39 -3.09
CA SER A 604 0.97 -20.01 -2.03
C SER A 604 1.20 -20.72 -0.69
N GLY A 605 2.13 -21.66 -0.63
CA GLY A 605 2.37 -22.43 0.59
C GLY A 605 1.23 -23.41 0.90
N ASN A 606 0.55 -23.93 -0.12
CA ASN A 606 -0.69 -24.74 -0.05
C ASN A 606 -1.93 -23.96 0.44
N LYS A 607 -1.90 -22.63 0.39
CA LYS A 607 -2.99 -21.71 0.71
C LYS A 607 -3.37 -20.90 -0.56
N PRO A 608 -3.94 -21.50 -1.63
CA PRO A 608 -4.14 -20.85 -2.92
C PRO A 608 -5.16 -19.70 -2.89
N PHE A 609 -5.99 -19.65 -1.85
CA PHE A 609 -7.01 -18.63 -1.69
C PHE A 609 -6.41 -17.31 -1.18
N GLY A 610 -6.85 -16.19 -1.76
CA GLY A 610 -6.48 -14.84 -1.30
C GLY A 610 -5.29 -14.19 -2.05
N LEU A 611 -4.70 -14.84 -3.07
CA LEU A 611 -3.67 -14.19 -3.90
C LEU A 611 -4.28 -13.20 -4.89
N PHE A 612 -5.46 -13.51 -5.42
CA PHE A 612 -6.17 -12.67 -6.37
C PHE A 612 -7.28 -11.93 -5.68
N VAL A 613 -7.43 -10.68 -6.05
CA VAL A 613 -8.57 -9.87 -5.62
C VAL A 613 -9.82 -10.29 -6.38
N ASP A 614 -10.98 -10.00 -5.81
CA ASP A 614 -12.24 -10.22 -6.49
C ASP A 614 -12.33 -9.39 -7.77
N LYS A 615 -12.94 -9.95 -8.80
CA LYS A 615 -13.19 -9.24 -10.06
C LYS A 615 -14.30 -8.20 -9.90
N LEU A 616 -14.42 -7.31 -10.90
CA LEU A 616 -15.36 -6.20 -10.89
C LEU A 616 -16.80 -6.62 -10.59
N ASP A 617 -17.27 -7.71 -11.17
CA ASP A 617 -18.62 -8.27 -10.92
C ASP A 617 -18.81 -8.63 -9.45
N LYS A 618 -17.86 -9.34 -8.85
CA LYS A 618 -17.89 -9.72 -7.45
C LYS A 618 -17.77 -8.53 -6.51
N ASN A 619 -16.94 -7.54 -6.86
CA ASN A 619 -16.81 -6.31 -6.09
C ASN A 619 -18.14 -5.52 -6.11
N VAL A 620 -18.85 -5.48 -7.25
CA VAL A 620 -20.14 -4.78 -7.31
C VAL A 620 -21.25 -5.55 -6.59
N GLU A 621 -21.26 -6.89 -6.66
CA GLU A 621 -22.17 -7.70 -5.82
C GLU A 621 -21.95 -7.40 -4.32
N LYS A 622 -20.70 -7.31 -3.86
CA LYS A 622 -20.38 -6.94 -2.48
C LYS A 622 -20.80 -5.52 -2.14
N LEU A 623 -20.57 -4.58 -3.05
CA LEU A 623 -20.99 -3.18 -2.88
C LEU A 623 -22.50 -3.07 -2.73
N ASN A 624 -23.27 -3.77 -3.56
CA ASN A 624 -24.74 -3.81 -3.44
C ASN A 624 -25.18 -4.39 -2.09
N ALA A 625 -24.54 -5.47 -1.61
CA ALA A 625 -24.83 -6.05 -0.31
C ALA A 625 -24.52 -5.07 0.84
N LEU A 626 -23.32 -4.44 0.83
CA LEU A 626 -22.92 -3.45 1.83
C LEU A 626 -23.82 -2.23 1.82
N TYR A 627 -24.22 -1.74 0.64
CA TYR A 627 -25.16 -0.63 0.52
C TYR A 627 -26.54 -0.98 1.09
N ALA A 628 -27.03 -2.19 0.84
CA ALA A 628 -28.28 -2.67 1.44
C ALA A 628 -28.20 -2.73 2.97
N GLU A 629 -27.09 -3.24 3.54
CA GLU A 629 -26.87 -3.27 4.98
C GLU A 629 -26.80 -1.86 5.59
N ILE A 630 -26.13 -0.92 4.95
CA ILE A 630 -26.09 0.49 5.39
C ILE A 630 -27.50 1.09 5.36
N LYS A 631 -28.25 0.87 4.28
CA LYS A 631 -29.61 1.34 4.14
C LYS A 631 -30.53 0.79 5.24
N ASP A 632 -30.47 -0.52 5.50
CA ASP A 632 -31.24 -1.17 6.56
C ASP A 632 -30.88 -0.64 7.95
N LEU A 633 -29.60 -0.33 8.20
CA LEU A 633 -29.14 0.28 9.44
C LEU A 633 -29.80 1.64 9.67
N PHE A 634 -29.79 2.53 8.66
CA PHE A 634 -30.38 3.85 8.77
C PHE A 634 -31.90 3.81 8.89
N VAL A 635 -32.55 2.93 8.13
CA VAL A 635 -34.01 2.70 8.24
C VAL A 635 -34.38 2.19 9.63
N SER A 636 -33.63 1.26 10.20
CA SER A 636 -33.84 0.73 11.55
C SER A 636 -33.68 1.81 12.63
N ALA A 637 -32.76 2.77 12.41
CA ALA A 637 -32.62 3.94 13.26
C ALA A 637 -33.70 5.01 13.06
N GLY A 638 -34.66 4.79 12.17
CA GLY A 638 -35.71 5.74 11.83
C GLY A 638 -35.26 6.93 10.99
N ILE A 639 -34.16 6.77 10.24
CA ILE A 639 -33.53 7.81 9.42
C ILE A 639 -33.83 7.53 7.94
N GLU A 640 -34.52 8.44 7.29
CA GLU A 640 -34.80 8.33 5.86
C GLU A 640 -33.67 8.96 5.03
N GLU A 641 -33.31 8.33 3.92
CA GLU A 641 -32.38 8.82 2.90
C GLU A 641 -31.03 9.31 3.45
N PHE A 642 -30.54 8.72 4.53
CA PHE A 642 -29.25 9.10 5.16
C PHE A 642 -29.21 10.57 5.62
N SER A 643 -30.35 11.13 6.02
CA SER A 643 -30.51 12.56 6.34
C SER A 643 -29.64 13.03 7.52
N GLN A 644 -29.31 12.15 8.44
CA GLN A 644 -28.47 12.43 9.60
C GLN A 644 -27.71 11.14 10.02
N ILE A 645 -26.69 11.26 10.87
CA ILE A 645 -26.02 10.08 11.46
C ILE A 645 -26.93 9.44 12.53
N PRO A 646 -26.85 8.10 12.76
CA PRO A 646 -27.56 7.44 13.85
C PRO A 646 -27.22 8.07 15.21
N ALA A 647 -28.23 8.12 16.10
CA ALA A 647 -28.02 8.66 17.44
C ALA A 647 -27.28 7.68 18.36
N ASP A 648 -27.52 6.37 18.18
CA ASP A 648 -26.91 5.32 18.98
C ASP A 648 -25.44 5.06 18.57
N MET A 649 -24.57 4.90 19.59
CA MET A 649 -23.13 4.73 19.35
C MET A 649 -22.77 3.38 18.72
N ALA A 650 -23.53 2.32 18.99
CA ALA A 650 -23.30 1.01 18.37
C ALA A 650 -23.71 1.04 16.89
N GLU A 651 -24.78 1.78 16.55
CA GLU A 651 -25.19 1.99 15.17
C GLU A 651 -24.19 2.86 14.41
N ARG A 652 -23.64 3.91 15.03
CA ARG A 652 -22.53 4.72 14.46
C ARG A 652 -21.31 3.86 14.17
N LYS A 653 -20.92 3.01 15.13
CA LYS A 653 -19.80 2.07 14.93
C LYS A 653 -20.07 1.15 13.75
N LYS A 654 -21.24 0.52 13.71
CA LYS A 654 -21.62 -0.38 12.61
C LYS A 654 -21.62 0.36 11.26
N PHE A 655 -22.12 1.61 11.22
CA PHE A 655 -22.04 2.44 10.01
C PHE A 655 -20.59 2.74 9.62
N ALA A 656 -19.74 3.08 10.56
CA ALA A 656 -18.30 3.34 10.29
C ALA A 656 -17.62 2.13 9.64
N ASP A 657 -17.82 0.94 10.20
CA ASP A 657 -17.24 -0.31 9.71
C ASP A 657 -17.77 -0.68 8.31
N LEU A 658 -19.09 -0.57 8.11
CA LEU A 658 -19.75 -0.86 6.82
C LEU A 658 -19.30 0.14 5.73
N PHE A 659 -19.26 1.44 6.04
CA PHE A 659 -18.85 2.45 5.06
C PHE A 659 -17.37 2.33 4.70
N GLN A 660 -16.49 1.99 5.64
CA GLN A 660 -15.10 1.73 5.35
C GLN A 660 -14.97 0.56 4.36
N SER A 661 -15.63 -0.57 4.64
CA SER A 661 -15.64 -1.73 3.73
C SER A 661 -16.24 -1.39 2.37
N PHE A 662 -17.31 -0.59 2.34
CA PHE A 662 -17.93 -0.12 1.09
C PHE A 662 -16.95 0.72 0.26
N ASN A 663 -16.28 1.69 0.88
CA ASN A 663 -15.33 2.55 0.17
C ASN A 663 -14.10 1.79 -0.35
N GLU A 664 -13.55 0.84 0.42
CA GLU A 664 -12.45 -0.01 -0.01
C GLU A 664 -12.82 -0.82 -1.26
N ASN A 665 -13.99 -1.46 -1.28
CA ASN A 665 -14.47 -2.21 -2.44
C ASN A 665 -14.79 -1.29 -3.63
N LEU A 666 -15.30 -0.08 -3.39
CA LEU A 666 -15.57 0.90 -4.44
C LEU A 666 -14.27 1.39 -5.11
N GLU A 667 -13.24 1.67 -4.33
CA GLU A 667 -11.95 2.06 -4.88
C GLU A 667 -11.31 0.93 -5.70
N ALA A 668 -11.44 -0.32 -5.25
CA ALA A 668 -11.04 -1.48 -6.02
C ALA A 668 -11.83 -1.58 -7.34
N ALA A 669 -13.16 -1.46 -7.29
CA ALA A 669 -14.02 -1.51 -8.46
C ALA A 669 -13.72 -0.39 -9.47
N LYS A 670 -13.45 0.84 -9.01
CA LYS A 670 -13.06 1.97 -9.88
C LYS A 670 -11.77 1.68 -10.67
N VAL A 671 -10.77 1.08 -10.03
CA VAL A 671 -9.52 0.68 -10.72
C VAL A 671 -9.80 -0.40 -11.76
N GLN A 672 -10.78 -1.27 -11.51
CA GLN A 672 -11.21 -2.33 -12.40
C GLN A 672 -12.12 -1.84 -13.54
N GLY A 673 -12.47 -0.55 -13.58
CA GLY A 673 -13.27 0.05 -14.64
C GLY A 673 -14.74 0.27 -14.29
N PHE A 674 -15.09 0.32 -13.00
CA PHE A 674 -16.44 0.70 -12.56
C PHE A 674 -16.74 2.15 -12.97
N GLU A 675 -17.89 2.35 -13.58
CA GLU A 675 -18.48 3.66 -13.91
C GLU A 675 -19.92 3.72 -13.34
N TRP A 676 -20.27 4.85 -12.74
CA TRP A 676 -21.51 5.03 -11.98
C TRP A 676 -22.80 4.69 -12.75
N ASP A 677 -22.87 5.09 -14.02
CA ASP A 677 -24.10 5.01 -14.84
C ASP A 677 -24.08 3.87 -15.84
N LYS A 678 -23.04 3.00 -15.81
CA LYS A 678 -22.90 1.91 -16.77
C LYS A 678 -23.09 0.55 -16.11
N PRO A 679 -23.91 -0.33 -16.71
CA PRO A 679 -23.99 -1.71 -16.28
C PRO A 679 -22.67 -2.45 -16.60
N ILE A 680 -22.34 -3.40 -15.73
CA ILE A 680 -21.23 -4.30 -15.95
C ILE A 680 -21.73 -5.46 -16.80
N VAL A 681 -21.16 -5.63 -17.97
CA VAL A 681 -21.53 -6.74 -18.87
C VAL A 681 -20.68 -7.95 -18.54
N ILE A 682 -21.28 -8.97 -17.95
CA ILE A 682 -20.66 -10.26 -17.68
C ILE A 682 -20.92 -11.14 -18.92
N VAL A 683 -19.85 -11.58 -19.57
CA VAL A 683 -19.93 -12.50 -20.72
C VAL A 683 -19.58 -13.89 -20.23
N ASN A 684 -20.48 -14.85 -20.39
CA ASN A 684 -20.17 -16.24 -20.14
C ASN A 684 -19.26 -16.74 -21.27
N GLU A 685 -18.03 -17.08 -20.97
CA GLU A 685 -17.01 -17.51 -21.95
C GLU A 685 -17.41 -18.80 -22.72
N ASP A 686 -18.25 -19.64 -22.13
CA ASP A 686 -18.69 -20.92 -22.74
C ASP A 686 -19.95 -20.77 -23.63
N THR A 687 -20.85 -19.84 -23.30
CA THR A 687 -22.16 -19.70 -23.97
C THR A 687 -22.31 -18.41 -24.76
N ASP A 688 -21.37 -17.45 -24.68
CA ASP A 688 -21.47 -16.08 -25.23
C ASP A 688 -22.70 -15.30 -24.69
N GLU A 689 -23.37 -15.81 -23.66
CA GLU A 689 -24.46 -15.11 -23.01
C GLU A 689 -23.96 -13.91 -22.22
N LYS A 690 -24.63 -12.79 -22.40
CA LYS A 690 -24.32 -11.53 -21.70
C LYS A 690 -25.34 -11.27 -20.61
N THR A 691 -24.89 -11.13 -19.39
CA THR A 691 -25.70 -10.70 -18.24
C THR A 691 -25.24 -9.31 -17.80
N GLU A 692 -26.19 -8.41 -17.55
CA GLU A 692 -25.91 -7.08 -17.05
C GLU A 692 -26.07 -7.02 -15.54
N LEU A 693 -25.03 -6.57 -14.84
CA LEU A 693 -25.04 -6.30 -13.39
C LEU A 693 -25.05 -4.79 -13.17
N HIS A 694 -26.01 -4.31 -12.40
CA HIS A 694 -26.13 -2.89 -12.04
C HIS A 694 -25.70 -2.66 -10.60
N ALA A 695 -25.18 -1.46 -10.31
CA ALA A 695 -25.02 -0.98 -8.95
C ALA A 695 -26.38 -0.52 -8.41
N ASP A 696 -26.69 -0.91 -7.18
CA ASP A 696 -27.93 -0.53 -6.47
C ASP A 696 -27.85 0.88 -5.84
N PHE A 697 -26.75 1.59 -6.08
CA PHE A 697 -26.42 2.92 -5.57
C PHE A 697 -25.84 3.79 -6.69
N ASP A 698 -25.99 5.08 -6.54
CA ASP A 698 -25.45 6.09 -7.45
C ASP A 698 -24.30 6.90 -6.78
N GLU A 699 -23.64 7.76 -7.55
CA GLU A 699 -22.59 8.63 -7.06
C GLU A 699 -23.10 9.59 -5.97
N ARG A 700 -24.35 10.00 -6.06
CA ARG A 700 -24.99 10.87 -5.09
C ARG A 700 -25.16 10.17 -3.73
N ALA A 701 -25.68 8.94 -3.73
CA ALA A 701 -25.80 8.14 -2.51
C ALA A 701 -24.44 7.95 -1.82
N PHE A 702 -23.41 7.66 -2.60
CA PHE A 702 -22.04 7.58 -2.07
C PHE A 702 -21.56 8.89 -1.44
N LYS A 703 -21.76 10.03 -2.13
CA LYS A 703 -21.38 11.35 -1.60
C LYS A 703 -22.09 11.69 -0.29
N VAL A 704 -23.38 11.35 -0.19
CA VAL A 704 -24.16 11.54 1.04
C VAL A 704 -23.60 10.68 2.17
N LEU A 705 -23.33 9.39 1.92
CA LEU A 705 -22.74 8.49 2.91
C LEU A 705 -21.34 8.97 3.35
N ALA A 706 -20.53 9.47 2.42
CA ALA A 706 -19.24 10.06 2.74
C ALA A 706 -19.33 11.29 3.63
N LEU A 707 -20.37 12.14 3.44
CA LEU A 707 -20.65 13.26 4.33
C LEU A 707 -21.04 12.76 5.73
N ARG A 708 -21.95 11.78 5.82
CA ARG A 708 -22.32 11.17 7.12
C ARG A 708 -21.12 10.56 7.82
N TYR A 709 -20.23 9.91 7.06
CA TYR A 709 -18.99 9.37 7.62
C TYR A 709 -18.07 10.47 8.16
N LYS A 710 -17.94 11.61 7.45
CA LYS A 710 -17.20 12.78 7.94
C LYS A 710 -17.76 13.33 9.26
N GLU A 711 -19.07 13.35 9.41
CA GLU A 711 -19.73 13.83 10.62
C GLU A 711 -19.42 12.99 11.86
N LEU A 712 -19.00 11.73 11.69
CA LEU A 712 -18.53 10.89 12.80
C LEU A 712 -17.30 11.45 13.52
N PHE A 713 -16.54 12.35 12.87
CA PHE A 713 -15.33 12.98 13.43
C PHE A 713 -15.59 14.33 14.10
N THR A 714 -16.72 14.97 13.79
CA THR A 714 -17.01 16.28 14.35
C THR A 714 -17.52 16.12 15.77
N PRO A 715 -16.91 16.79 16.80
CA PRO A 715 -17.47 16.82 18.13
C PRO A 715 -18.89 17.41 18.07
N ASN A 716 -19.80 16.79 18.77
CA ASN A 716 -21.21 17.18 18.81
C ASN A 716 -21.33 18.67 19.21
N PRO A 717 -21.97 19.55 18.42
CA PRO A 717 -22.13 20.97 18.80
C PRO A 717 -23.04 21.19 20.00
N ASP A 718 -23.84 20.19 20.37
CA ASP A 718 -24.74 20.24 21.54
C ASP A 718 -24.02 19.79 22.83
N GLY A 719 -22.82 20.34 23.07
CA GLY A 719 -21.98 20.05 24.20
C GLY A 719 -22.66 19.99 25.55
N GLY A 720 -22.96 18.78 26.00
CA GLY A 720 -22.76 18.46 27.38
C GLY A 720 -21.26 18.55 27.65
N GLU A 721 -20.81 18.94 28.80
CA GLU A 721 -19.40 18.91 29.22
C GLU A 721 -18.79 17.59 28.74
N ASN A 722 -18.15 17.62 27.55
CA ASN A 722 -17.39 16.50 27.06
C ASN A 722 -16.16 16.45 27.97
N ASP A 723 -16.14 15.43 28.79
CA ASP A 723 -14.90 14.96 29.38
C ASP A 723 -13.87 14.89 28.24
N PRO A 724 -12.66 15.47 28.36
CA PRO A 724 -11.59 15.32 27.36
C PRO A 724 -11.26 13.85 27.04
N ASP A 725 -11.82 12.90 27.78
CA ASP A 725 -11.71 11.46 27.61
C ASP A 725 -12.84 10.81 26.79
N ASP A 726 -13.77 11.55 26.19
CA ASP A 726 -14.74 10.97 25.25
C ASP A 726 -14.07 10.66 23.90
N ASP A 727 -13.24 9.62 23.93
CA ASP A 727 -12.76 8.91 22.77
C ASP A 727 -13.96 8.39 21.99
N VAL A 728 -14.04 8.70 20.70
CA VAL A 728 -15.04 8.14 19.79
C VAL A 728 -14.92 6.61 19.84
N PRO A 729 -15.93 5.86 20.31
CA PRO A 729 -15.82 4.44 20.62
C PRO A 729 -15.76 3.53 19.38
N TYR A 730 -15.43 4.07 18.21
CA TYR A 730 -15.29 3.37 16.96
C TYR A 730 -14.09 3.92 16.16
N ALA A 731 -13.45 3.02 15.41
CA ALA A 731 -12.35 3.39 14.54
C ALA A 731 -12.89 4.13 13.31
N VAL A 732 -12.29 5.25 12.98
CA VAL A 732 -12.62 6.02 11.78
C VAL A 732 -11.33 6.29 11.01
N ASN A 733 -11.36 6.04 9.71
CA ASN A 733 -10.21 6.30 8.85
C ASN A 733 -10.24 7.76 8.39
N SER A 734 -9.35 8.59 8.93
CA SER A 734 -9.27 10.02 8.59
C SER A 734 -8.99 10.30 7.09
N TYR A 735 -8.37 9.34 6.40
CA TYR A 735 -8.11 9.44 4.95
C TYR A 735 -9.42 9.53 4.14
N LEU A 736 -10.45 8.81 4.53
CA LEU A 736 -11.75 8.83 3.83
C LEU A 736 -12.45 10.20 3.90
N THR A 737 -11.99 11.10 4.76
CA THR A 737 -12.53 12.47 4.87
C THR A 737 -12.07 13.41 3.76
N THR A 738 -11.07 13.01 2.95
CA THR A 738 -10.55 13.80 1.82
C THR A 738 -11.39 13.67 0.55
N ILE A 739 -12.49 12.91 0.59
CA ILE A 739 -13.43 12.79 -0.52
C ILE A 739 -13.97 14.18 -0.86
N ASP A 740 -13.75 14.61 -2.10
CA ASP A 740 -14.27 15.90 -2.58
C ASP A 740 -15.78 15.81 -2.76
N THR A 741 -16.51 16.43 -1.83
CA THR A 741 -17.97 16.53 -1.87
C THR A 741 -18.45 17.88 -2.43
N ALA A 742 -17.55 18.71 -2.97
CA ALA A 742 -17.87 20.06 -3.45
C ALA A 742 -18.79 20.06 -4.68
N ASP A 743 -18.77 19.00 -5.48
CA ASP A 743 -19.63 18.81 -6.66
C ASP A 743 -20.97 18.13 -6.34
N ILE A 744 -21.43 18.22 -5.09
CA ILE A 744 -22.80 17.80 -4.77
C ILE A 744 -23.74 18.66 -5.59
N ASP A 745 -24.57 18.00 -6.37
CA ASP A 745 -25.45 18.56 -7.39
C ASP A 745 -26.27 19.76 -6.86
N THR A 746 -25.63 20.92 -6.87
CA THR A 746 -26.22 22.20 -6.48
C THR A 746 -27.42 22.49 -7.36
N ASP A 747 -27.37 22.06 -8.64
CA ASP A 747 -28.42 22.26 -9.61
C ASP A 747 -29.67 21.43 -9.27
N TYR A 748 -29.52 20.21 -8.75
CA TYR A 748 -30.66 19.40 -8.35
C TYR A 748 -31.41 19.96 -7.12
N MET A 749 -30.66 20.36 -6.10
CA MET A 749 -31.25 20.99 -4.90
C MET A 749 -31.95 22.33 -5.25
N ASN A 750 -31.29 23.13 -6.08
CA ASN A 750 -31.86 24.41 -6.54
C ASN A 750 -33.13 24.19 -7.39
N SER A 751 -33.13 23.20 -8.27
CA SER A 751 -34.29 22.80 -9.06
C SER A 751 -35.48 22.40 -8.17
N ARG A 752 -35.26 21.67 -7.06
CA ARG A 752 -36.27 21.31 -6.10
C ARG A 752 -36.78 22.51 -5.29
N PHE A 753 -35.86 23.40 -4.92
CA PHE A 753 -36.23 24.65 -4.24
C PHE A 753 -37.07 25.55 -5.12
N GLU A 754 -36.71 25.75 -6.39
CA GLU A 754 -37.53 26.52 -7.34
C GLU A 754 -38.90 25.88 -7.55
N LYS A 755 -38.99 24.55 -7.64
CA LYS A 755 -40.25 23.82 -7.75
C LYS A 755 -41.12 24.06 -6.52
N TYR A 756 -40.54 23.98 -5.31
CA TYR A 756 -41.22 24.26 -4.06
C TYR A 756 -41.78 25.70 -4.02
N LEU A 757 -40.97 26.72 -4.33
CA LEU A 757 -41.39 28.11 -4.36
C LEU A 757 -42.53 28.35 -5.37
N LYS A 758 -42.42 27.74 -6.56
CA LYS A 758 -43.44 27.85 -7.60
C LYS A 758 -44.78 27.30 -7.13
N ILE A 759 -44.81 26.18 -6.45
CA ILE A 759 -46.05 25.56 -5.91
C ILE A 759 -46.52 26.35 -4.71
N PHE A 760 -45.63 26.78 -3.80
CA PHE A 760 -45.99 27.51 -2.57
C PHE A 760 -46.67 28.88 -2.84
N TYR A 761 -46.19 29.59 -3.86
CA TYR A 761 -46.74 30.89 -4.24
C TYR A 761 -47.83 30.81 -5.33
N GLN A 762 -48.24 29.61 -5.75
CA GLN A 762 -49.30 29.41 -6.73
C GLN A 762 -50.68 29.64 -6.06
N GLU A 763 -51.50 30.62 -6.57
CA GLU A 763 -52.86 30.85 -6.07
C GLU A 763 -53.72 29.58 -6.21
N GLY A 764 -54.26 29.08 -5.10
CA GLY A 764 -55.12 27.90 -5.07
C GLY A 764 -54.38 26.54 -5.05
N ALA A 765 -53.08 26.53 -4.72
CA ALA A 765 -52.36 25.28 -4.55
C ALA A 765 -52.97 24.42 -3.43
N GLU A 766 -53.13 23.12 -3.68
CA GLU A 766 -53.62 22.17 -2.67
C GLU A 766 -52.51 21.94 -1.61
N ALA A 767 -52.91 21.91 -0.33
CA ALA A 767 -51.96 21.68 0.78
C ALA A 767 -51.13 20.41 0.62
N GLU A 768 -51.70 19.37 0.02
CA GLU A 768 -51.02 18.09 -0.29
C GLU A 768 -49.88 18.28 -1.31
N ALA A 769 -50.08 19.11 -2.34
CA ALA A 769 -49.07 19.40 -3.36
C ALA A 769 -47.90 20.23 -2.76
N ILE A 770 -48.18 21.16 -1.86
CA ILE A 770 -47.16 21.93 -1.13
C ILE A 770 -46.34 21.00 -0.24
N HIS A 771 -46.99 20.13 0.53
CA HIS A 771 -46.34 19.19 1.42
C HIS A 771 -45.46 18.16 0.64
N GLN A 772 -45.94 17.69 -0.52
CA GLN A 772 -45.16 16.80 -1.37
C GLN A 772 -43.92 17.50 -1.93
N ALA A 773 -44.02 18.74 -2.39
CA ALA A 773 -42.89 19.51 -2.90
C ALA A 773 -41.89 19.85 -1.77
N GLU A 774 -42.37 20.13 -0.58
CA GLU A 774 -41.56 20.33 0.62
C GLU A 774 -40.80 19.03 0.97
N THR A 775 -41.47 17.88 0.98
CA THR A 775 -40.85 16.57 1.24
C THR A 775 -39.77 16.25 0.21
N GLU A 776 -40.03 16.53 -1.08
CA GLU A 776 -39.02 16.36 -2.12
C GLU A 776 -37.81 17.27 -1.94
N LEU A 777 -38.03 18.51 -1.46
CA LEU A 777 -36.93 19.42 -1.16
C LEU A 777 -36.14 18.97 0.08
N HIS A 778 -36.82 18.56 1.16
CA HIS A 778 -36.18 18.02 2.37
C HIS A 778 -35.30 16.80 2.08
N LYS A 779 -35.65 15.95 1.11
CA LYS A 779 -34.81 14.84 0.66
C LYS A 779 -33.45 15.29 0.14
N THR A 780 -33.38 16.49 -0.47
CA THR A 780 -32.10 17.03 -0.93
C THR A 780 -31.23 17.55 0.21
N PHE A 781 -31.78 17.81 1.40
CA PHE A 781 -31.03 18.25 2.57
C PHE A 781 -30.08 17.17 3.10
N ALA A 782 -30.31 15.90 2.76
CA ALA A 782 -29.35 14.84 3.03
C ALA A 782 -27.96 15.13 2.45
N THR A 783 -27.85 16.02 1.47
CA THR A 783 -26.55 16.45 0.89
C THR A 783 -25.90 17.62 1.66
N LEU A 784 -26.56 18.17 2.65
CA LEU A 784 -26.10 19.29 3.47
C LEU A 784 -25.53 18.77 4.80
N SER A 785 -24.58 19.48 5.39
CA SER A 785 -24.14 19.24 6.76
C SER A 785 -25.26 19.50 7.76
N GLN A 786 -25.16 18.98 8.97
CA GLN A 786 -26.21 19.20 10.01
C GLN A 786 -26.48 20.71 10.29
N GLU A 787 -25.43 21.51 10.27
CA GLU A 787 -25.53 22.95 10.46
C GLU A 787 -26.27 23.61 9.29
N GLU A 788 -25.90 23.29 8.07
CA GLU A 788 -26.59 23.79 6.87
C GLU A 788 -28.05 23.34 6.83
N GLN A 789 -28.38 22.10 7.20
CA GLN A 789 -29.76 21.61 7.31
C GLN A 789 -30.59 22.43 8.31
N LYS A 790 -30.00 22.75 9.47
CA LYS A 790 -30.66 23.59 10.47
C LYS A 790 -31.05 24.97 9.90
N TYR A 791 -30.12 25.61 9.19
CA TYR A 791 -30.41 26.93 8.60
C TYR A 791 -31.31 26.84 7.37
N ALA A 792 -31.23 25.76 6.60
CA ALA A 792 -32.22 25.50 5.54
C ALA A 792 -33.62 25.39 6.09
N ASN A 793 -33.82 24.66 7.19
CA ASN A 793 -35.12 24.52 7.86
C ASN A 793 -35.63 25.87 8.47
N ILE A 794 -34.74 26.62 9.10
CA ILE A 794 -35.08 27.97 9.61
C ILE A 794 -35.54 28.85 8.46
N PHE A 795 -34.80 28.88 7.35
CA PHE A 795 -35.14 29.67 6.18
C PHE A 795 -36.47 29.25 5.55
N LEU A 796 -36.75 27.95 5.43
CA LEU A 796 -38.05 27.47 4.94
C LEU A 796 -39.20 27.86 5.88
N HIS A 797 -39.00 27.78 7.18
CA HIS A 797 -39.98 28.24 8.16
C HIS A 797 -40.25 29.75 8.02
N ASP A 798 -39.21 30.55 7.78
CA ASP A 798 -39.36 32.00 7.57
C ASP A 798 -40.11 32.33 6.28
N ILE A 799 -39.95 31.54 5.23
CA ILE A 799 -40.77 31.63 4.00
C ILE A 799 -42.22 31.28 4.32
N GLN A 800 -42.48 30.18 5.02
CA GLN A 800 -43.83 29.72 5.36
C GLN A 800 -44.57 30.70 6.25
N SER A 801 -43.86 31.35 7.17
CA SER A 801 -44.43 32.40 8.06
C SER A 801 -44.57 33.75 7.38
N GLY A 802 -44.06 33.92 6.17
CA GLY A 802 -44.04 35.21 5.44
C GLY A 802 -43.01 36.21 5.95
N ALA A 803 -42.11 35.80 6.84
CA ALA A 803 -41.05 36.66 7.37
C ALA A 803 -40.00 37.02 6.30
N VAL A 804 -39.79 36.12 5.32
CA VAL A 804 -38.88 36.31 4.21
C VAL A 804 -39.55 35.99 2.88
N VAL A 805 -39.34 36.86 1.88
CA VAL A 805 -39.75 36.63 0.50
C VAL A 805 -38.50 36.32 -0.34
N PRO A 806 -38.39 35.11 -0.90
CA PRO A 806 -37.24 34.75 -1.69
C PRO A 806 -37.07 35.60 -2.95
N GLN A 807 -35.84 35.95 -3.30
CA GLN A 807 -35.52 36.72 -4.49
C GLN A 807 -35.37 35.78 -5.71
N PRO A 808 -35.91 36.14 -6.88
CA PRO A 808 -35.75 35.33 -8.09
C PRO A 808 -34.27 35.11 -8.46
N GLY A 809 -33.92 33.89 -8.78
CA GLY A 809 -32.58 33.53 -9.23
C GLY A 809 -31.54 33.31 -8.14
N LYS A 810 -31.92 33.45 -6.85
CA LYS A 810 -31.00 33.16 -5.73
C LYS A 810 -31.17 31.72 -5.25
N THR A 811 -30.07 31.04 -5.08
CA THR A 811 -30.07 29.63 -4.71
C THR A 811 -30.33 29.40 -3.22
N LEU A 812 -30.81 28.20 -2.88
CA LEU A 812 -30.98 27.80 -1.48
C LEU A 812 -29.67 27.84 -0.68
N ARG A 813 -28.55 27.45 -1.27
CA ARG A 813 -27.24 27.53 -0.61
C ARG A 813 -26.83 28.97 -0.30
N GLU A 814 -27.10 29.90 -1.18
CA GLU A 814 -26.81 31.32 -0.91
C GLU A 814 -27.62 31.83 0.29
N TYR A 815 -28.91 31.44 0.43
CA TYR A 815 -29.70 31.77 1.62
C TYR A 815 -29.15 31.12 2.88
N ILE A 816 -28.79 29.82 2.84
CA ILE A 816 -28.17 29.13 3.97
C ILE A 816 -26.89 29.87 4.39
N ALA A 817 -26.03 30.21 3.43
CA ALA A 817 -24.76 30.90 3.70
C ALA A 817 -24.99 32.30 4.32
N GLU A 818 -26.03 33.01 3.88
CA GLU A 818 -26.42 34.31 4.49
C GLU A 818 -26.89 34.15 5.93
N TYR A 819 -27.71 33.14 6.22
CA TYR A 819 -28.21 32.88 7.57
C TYR A 819 -27.06 32.48 8.52
N ILE A 820 -26.15 31.66 8.06
CA ILE A 820 -24.91 31.33 8.81
C ILE A 820 -24.08 32.60 9.04
N ALA A 821 -23.87 33.41 8.01
CA ALA A 821 -23.06 34.64 8.10
C ALA A 821 -23.74 35.68 9.04
N GLN A 822 -25.08 35.80 9.01
CA GLN A 822 -25.80 36.67 9.90
C GLN A 822 -25.65 36.22 11.35
N LYS A 823 -25.78 34.90 11.65
CA LYS A 823 -25.54 34.36 12.97
C LYS A 823 -24.14 34.62 13.47
N GLN A 824 -23.11 34.36 12.64
CA GLN A 824 -21.73 34.68 12.99
C GLN A 824 -21.55 36.17 13.29
N ASN A 825 -22.17 37.05 12.51
CA ASN A 825 -22.16 38.48 12.78
C ASN A 825 -22.78 38.84 14.13
N ASP A 826 -23.92 38.23 14.49
CA ASP A 826 -24.61 38.43 15.77
C ASP A 826 -23.75 37.90 16.94
N GLN A 827 -23.10 36.76 16.79
CA GLN A 827 -22.16 36.19 17.76
C GLN A 827 -20.96 37.12 17.99
N ILE A 828 -20.35 37.63 16.90
CA ILE A 828 -19.22 38.57 16.98
C ILE A 828 -19.64 39.83 17.69
N HIS A 829 -20.81 40.41 17.33
CA HIS A 829 -21.35 41.62 17.94
C HIS A 829 -21.59 41.41 19.44
N LYS A 830 -22.19 40.26 19.81
CA LYS A 830 -22.52 39.91 21.20
C LYS A 830 -21.26 39.75 22.07
N VAL A 831 -20.22 39.09 21.53
CA VAL A 831 -18.90 38.95 22.20
C VAL A 831 -18.26 40.34 22.37
N ALA A 832 -18.28 41.17 21.33
CA ALA A 832 -17.74 42.54 21.37
C ALA A 832 -18.44 43.40 22.40
N GLU A 833 -19.79 43.33 22.49
CA GLU A 833 -20.60 44.09 23.45
C GLU A 833 -20.37 43.64 24.89
N VAL A 834 -20.42 42.31 25.12
CA VAL A 834 -20.27 41.72 26.45
C VAL A 834 -18.89 41.98 27.05
N PHE A 835 -17.85 41.89 26.25
CA PHE A 835 -16.49 42.14 26.70
C PHE A 835 -15.99 43.57 26.42
N GLY A 836 -16.78 44.43 25.78
CA GLY A 836 -16.45 45.82 25.45
C GLY A 836 -15.18 45.93 24.58
N LEU A 837 -14.94 44.92 23.74
CA LEU A 837 -13.72 44.86 22.89
C LEU A 837 -13.94 45.45 21.50
N ASP A 838 -12.85 45.73 20.79
CA ASP A 838 -12.91 46.29 19.44
C ASP A 838 -13.45 45.23 18.45
N GLU A 839 -14.70 45.41 18.05
CA GLU A 839 -15.40 44.55 17.12
C GLU A 839 -14.72 44.46 15.76
N LYS A 840 -14.10 45.54 15.27
CA LYS A 840 -13.39 45.50 13.98
C LYS A 840 -12.18 44.58 14.02
N LYS A 841 -11.44 44.61 15.13
CA LYS A 841 -10.31 43.70 15.34
C LYS A 841 -10.78 42.27 15.46
N LEU A 842 -11.86 42.03 16.20
CA LEU A 842 -12.43 40.67 16.32
C LEU A 842 -12.90 40.13 14.96
N ARG A 843 -13.59 40.93 14.17
CA ARG A 843 -14.00 40.57 12.80
C ARG A 843 -12.82 40.25 11.89
N ALA A 844 -11.70 40.95 12.05
CA ALA A 844 -10.47 40.67 11.29
C ALA A 844 -9.94 39.27 11.60
N PHE A 845 -10.01 38.83 12.87
CA PHE A 845 -9.66 37.46 13.27
C PHE A 845 -10.60 36.41 12.66
N MET A 846 -11.90 36.65 12.71
CA MET A 846 -12.91 35.70 12.21
C MET A 846 -12.87 35.50 10.69
N ARG A 847 -12.28 36.45 9.94
CA ARG A 847 -12.08 36.37 8.48
C ARG A 847 -10.76 35.71 8.08
N ALA A 848 -9.83 35.57 9.01
CA ALA A 848 -8.52 34.97 8.76
C ALA A 848 -8.54 33.49 9.12
N ASN A 849 -7.73 32.68 8.43
CA ASN A 849 -7.52 31.27 8.79
C ASN A 849 -6.69 31.21 10.08
N ILE A 850 -7.33 31.31 11.24
CA ILE A 850 -6.70 31.33 12.55
C ILE A 850 -6.68 29.95 13.17
N THR A 851 -5.52 29.54 13.65
CA THR A 851 -5.28 28.33 14.42
C THR A 851 -4.60 28.68 15.74
N GLU A 852 -4.56 27.76 16.69
CA GLU A 852 -3.82 27.95 17.94
C GLU A 852 -2.35 28.36 17.72
N ALA A 853 -1.72 27.86 16.66
CA ALA A 853 -0.32 28.13 16.34
C ALA A 853 -0.08 29.56 15.86
N ASN A 854 -1.03 30.18 15.14
CA ASN A 854 -0.86 31.49 14.51
C ASN A 854 -1.69 32.61 15.12
N ILE A 855 -2.51 32.33 16.13
CA ILE A 855 -3.48 33.31 16.69
C ILE A 855 -2.78 34.59 17.19
N ASN A 856 -1.59 34.50 17.80
CA ASN A 856 -0.83 35.67 18.30
C ASN A 856 0.33 36.08 17.39
N GLU A 857 0.30 35.70 16.13
CA GLU A 857 1.33 36.12 15.16
C GLU A 857 1.36 37.65 15.05
N PHE A 858 2.54 38.22 15.15
CA PHE A 858 2.80 39.66 15.23
C PHE A 858 2.14 40.39 16.42
N GLY A 859 1.78 39.65 17.50
CA GLY A 859 1.17 40.24 18.70
C GLY A 859 -0.29 40.65 18.54
N ARG A 860 -0.94 40.33 17.42
CA ARG A 860 -2.32 40.75 17.08
C ARG A 860 -3.36 40.31 18.11
N PHE A 861 -3.21 39.14 18.74
CA PHE A 861 -4.14 38.68 19.77
C PHE A 861 -3.98 39.46 21.08
N ASP A 862 -2.77 39.82 21.46
CA ASP A 862 -2.50 40.69 22.57
C ASP A 862 -3.08 42.07 22.34
N ASP A 863 -3.01 42.62 21.12
CA ASP A 863 -3.64 43.86 20.71
C ASP A 863 -5.17 43.84 20.80
N LEU A 864 -5.81 42.68 20.49
CA LEU A 864 -7.25 42.50 20.66
C LEU A 864 -7.60 42.49 22.16
N LYS A 865 -6.89 41.67 22.96
CA LYS A 865 -7.09 41.59 24.40
C LYS A 865 -6.91 42.92 25.15
N ALA A 866 -6.02 43.76 24.66
CA ALA A 866 -5.81 45.08 25.24
C ALA A 866 -7.04 45.98 25.15
N THR A 867 -7.99 45.68 24.23
CA THR A 867 -9.25 46.44 24.08
C THR A 867 -10.36 45.99 25.03
N VAL A 868 -10.20 44.83 25.70
CA VAL A 868 -11.23 44.24 26.60
C VAL A 868 -11.50 45.16 27.80
N ASP A 869 -12.76 45.45 28.03
CA ASP A 869 -13.21 46.12 29.27
C ASP A 869 -13.23 45.09 30.44
N LYS A 870 -12.25 45.23 31.30
CA LYS A 870 -12.05 44.31 32.46
C LYS A 870 -13.22 44.28 33.43
N ALA A 871 -13.98 45.38 33.53
CA ALA A 871 -15.14 45.47 34.41
C ALA A 871 -16.33 44.72 33.83
N LYS A 872 -16.60 44.89 32.53
CA LYS A 872 -17.62 44.11 31.82
C LYS A 872 -17.28 42.63 31.81
N ALA A 873 -16.05 42.24 31.47
CA ALA A 873 -15.61 40.87 31.50
C ALA A 873 -15.77 40.22 32.89
N LYS A 874 -15.43 40.95 33.94
CA LYS A 874 -15.60 40.47 35.32
C LYS A 874 -17.06 40.25 35.65
N ALA A 875 -17.94 41.22 35.30
CA ALA A 875 -19.38 41.12 35.53
C ALA A 875 -20.01 39.92 34.83
N TYR A 876 -19.60 39.66 33.57
CA TYR A 876 -20.07 38.52 32.79
C TYR A 876 -19.70 37.20 33.50
N PHE A 877 -18.43 36.97 33.85
CA PHE A 877 -18.04 35.73 34.44
C PHE A 877 -18.61 35.53 35.84
N GLU A 878 -18.76 36.61 36.67
CA GLU A 878 -19.42 36.54 37.97
C GLU A 878 -20.89 36.18 37.84
N ALA A 879 -21.56 36.67 36.82
CA ALA A 879 -22.93 36.34 36.55
C ALA A 879 -23.16 34.89 36.07
N ILE A 880 -22.23 34.36 35.30
CA ILE A 880 -22.26 32.94 34.82
C ILE A 880 -21.94 31.97 35.96
N GLU A 881 -20.89 32.27 36.80
CA GLU A 881 -20.40 31.33 37.78
C GLU A 881 -21.09 31.48 39.18
N GLY A 882 -21.87 32.50 39.34
CA GLY A 882 -22.55 32.78 40.64
C GLY A 882 -21.61 33.09 41.81
N THR A 883 -20.31 33.34 41.50
CA THR A 883 -19.26 33.59 42.53
C THR A 883 -18.46 34.85 42.21
N LYS A 884 -18.02 35.56 43.25
CA LYS A 884 -17.17 36.74 43.06
C LYS A 884 -15.76 36.32 42.64
N LEU A 885 -15.26 36.88 41.55
CA LEU A 885 -13.95 36.56 41.02
C LEU A 885 -12.84 37.50 41.53
N ILE A 886 -11.70 36.94 41.81
CA ILE A 886 -10.48 37.67 42.17
C ILE A 886 -9.94 38.36 40.90
N PRO A 887 -9.57 39.65 40.95
CA PRO A 887 -9.16 40.41 39.77
C PRO A 887 -8.11 39.74 38.87
N PRO A 888 -7.09 39.02 39.35
CA PRO A 888 -6.11 38.36 38.50
C PRO A 888 -6.64 37.17 37.66
N LYS A 889 -7.77 36.57 38.03
CA LYS A 889 -8.37 35.43 37.28
C LYS A 889 -9.16 35.86 36.06
N VAL A 890 -9.62 37.09 36.01
CA VAL A 890 -10.45 37.60 34.91
C VAL A 890 -9.70 37.62 33.56
N PRO A 891 -8.45 38.11 33.50
CA PRO A 891 -7.68 38.04 32.27
C PRO A 891 -7.48 36.62 31.71
N VAL A 892 -7.26 35.64 32.54
CA VAL A 892 -7.06 34.24 32.14
C VAL A 892 -8.36 33.66 31.54
N LYS A 893 -9.52 34.01 32.12
CA LYS A 893 -10.81 33.52 31.65
C LYS A 893 -11.20 34.10 30.27
N TYR A 894 -11.06 35.43 30.10
CA TYR A 894 -11.38 35.99 28.77
C TYR A 894 -10.32 35.66 27.72
N ASP A 895 -9.07 35.45 28.07
CA ASP A 895 -8.05 34.96 27.15
C ASP A 895 -8.45 33.57 26.60
N LYS A 896 -8.81 32.64 27.49
CA LYS A 896 -9.27 31.30 27.10
C LYS A 896 -10.51 31.36 26.21
N LEU A 897 -11.54 32.07 26.65
CA LEU A 897 -12.81 32.19 25.90
C LEU A 897 -12.61 32.83 24.51
N LEU A 898 -11.83 33.90 24.39
CA LEU A 898 -11.57 34.57 23.12
C LEU A 898 -10.74 33.69 22.18
N ARG A 899 -9.75 32.95 22.70
CA ARG A 899 -9.02 31.97 21.88
C ARG A 899 -9.97 30.93 21.31
N GLU A 900 -10.76 30.31 22.19
CA GLU A 900 -11.73 29.28 21.81
C GLU A 900 -12.74 29.82 20.78
N PHE A 901 -13.28 31.04 21.03
CA PHE A 901 -14.21 31.70 20.11
C PHE A 901 -13.61 31.94 18.71
N ILE A 902 -12.38 32.41 18.63
CA ILE A 902 -11.69 32.71 17.38
C ILE A 902 -11.32 31.41 16.63
N VAL A 903 -10.74 30.42 17.34
CA VAL A 903 -10.28 29.19 16.72
C VAL A 903 -11.42 28.29 16.28
N SER A 904 -12.54 28.29 17.01
CA SER A 904 -13.75 27.51 16.63
C SER A 904 -14.59 28.16 15.53
N GLY A 905 -14.29 29.37 15.12
CA GLY A 905 -15.09 30.12 14.12
C GLY A 905 -16.35 30.80 14.69
N GLY A 906 -16.51 30.82 16.01
CA GLY A 906 -17.63 31.45 16.73
C GLY A 906 -18.54 30.45 17.46
N PHE A 907 -19.14 30.88 18.56
CA PHE A 907 -20.15 30.14 19.29
C PHE A 907 -21.07 31.08 20.07
N ASP A 908 -22.24 30.60 20.50
CA ASP A 908 -23.16 31.39 21.30
C ASP A 908 -22.70 31.54 22.74
N LEU A 909 -22.50 32.76 23.22
CA LEU A 909 -22.17 32.99 24.63
C LEU A 909 -23.26 32.48 25.56
N LYS A 910 -22.87 31.75 26.61
CA LYS A 910 -23.79 31.43 27.72
C LYS A 910 -24.33 32.75 28.34
N MET A 911 -25.64 32.93 28.34
CA MET A 911 -26.25 34.12 28.99
C MET A 911 -26.56 33.77 30.46
N PRO A 912 -26.37 34.71 31.40
CA PRO A 912 -26.84 34.51 32.77
C PRO A 912 -28.35 34.20 32.78
N LYS A 913 -28.76 33.23 33.59
CA LYS A 913 -30.20 33.00 33.80
C LYS A 913 -30.81 34.29 34.33
N GLU A 914 -31.79 34.85 33.61
CA GLU A 914 -32.60 35.95 34.14
C GLU A 914 -33.20 35.48 35.46
N SER A 915 -32.90 36.26 36.54
CA SER A 915 -33.32 35.98 37.92
C SER A 915 -34.80 36.33 38.13
#